data_a7b8aed98e5d9a0f08e1959dcd3ae2ce
#
_entry.id   a7b8aed98e5d9a0f08e1959dcd3ae2ce
#
_cell.length_a   1.000
_cell.length_b   1.000
_cell.length_c   1.000
_cell.angle_alpha   90.00
_cell.angle_beta   90.00
_cell.angle_gamma   90.00
#
_symmetry.space_group_name_H-M   'P 1'
#
loop_
_entity.id
_entity.type
_entity.pdbx_description
1 polymer ?
#
loop_
_entity_poly.entity_id
_entity_poly.type
_entity_poly.pdbx_seq_one_letter_code
_entity_poly.pdbx_strand_id
1 'polypeptide(L)'
;SALNVLPPGFVESSCRSRIFWMKLNKLLLQGKFFQLEIYDPYSGPVLLDKNLASRCGYVLSEDVWGNPVFRASVLGCHVANEADELFSLTVNIKVSSFSSMRAAVTYTYPMYCSYASWASREILCEENYMEVSVKTDVPAVSNDYTVAWMSALPETQNVAYQQWQLMFVSPSGRKRITVSDAVKLGYSFNNTLSRVYLRAPYHSNESDVSVVSGVNMNMVTSTSMYRQRWLLLLIDTTVSCPVDGISFTDTTLTWTVPRVIPTLVVQESTFLSKSIVMGVDDQVILNPEEMNYSLEHNETHIRIIIPIGAEGGKLESSISGGAYGVIYSIDLFLEHTWTDAGWQTTKYTVIKSITTPFMPQTPTVINNTVPEERLFNVVFGHFLPDVSLVAIAIGNVPFTLREAHHHGFRIYETPFSNGTKGFILEVSFDDPYVLKEYVNRNETKYTLLVNYTLSVGPEMTLYYHSAEVECVLADIEIPEAVGACDEENLYLTLPTFGLHQYWDLYLGNKLLNRHLALTNGYLAATNSTHLILQIPLFAGGVIYEEVSFQKIKARFDVALRKVRTMETLQMFSVSCSFNSSAFIICHPDGTIMIAAQMKTVPAIDMSKTKLRDSSCKPREYNEAHAFFKFHVTTCGTSVRFEGDHIIYENEISYEKETLPGQGIPTITRDPDYRLTVLCYYQAKETLVLGAFSSDPATRPPFGSGTMVPRSNTAAYRRVRQALNVVSSVSKDESFMEFYEPSMAILKRPMEPVFLEVELKDESPSVELYLANCWVARSPDFNSTPRWNITVDGQVVLNVQCTH
;
A
#
# COMPACT_ATOMS: atom_id res chain seq x y z
N SER A 1 46.14 41.15 13.94
CA SER A 1 45.54 39.78 13.86
C SER A 1 44.75 39.71 12.57
N ALA A 2 45.06 38.77 11.73
CA ALA A 2 44.30 38.53 10.50
C ALA A 2 42.82 38.23 10.84
N LEU A 3 41.93 39.03 10.25
CA LEU A 3 40.51 38.79 10.34
C LEU A 3 40.19 37.42 9.69
N ASN A 4 39.67 36.49 10.47
CA ASN A 4 39.25 35.21 9.94
C ASN A 4 38.07 35.43 8.96
N VAL A 5 38.16 34.87 7.77
CA VAL A 5 37.14 34.98 6.75
C VAL A 5 36.02 33.99 7.11
N LEU A 6 34.77 34.47 7.11
CA LEU A 6 33.58 33.65 7.31
C LEU A 6 33.45 32.62 6.17
N PRO A 7 33.17 31.34 6.51
CA PRO A 7 32.81 30.35 5.51
C PRO A 7 31.57 30.78 4.69
N PRO A 8 31.54 30.55 3.37
CA PRO A 8 30.38 30.89 2.56
C PRO A 8 29.10 30.19 3.08
N GLY A 9 28.01 30.95 3.19
CA GLY A 9 26.71 30.43 3.66
C GLY A 9 26.65 30.16 5.17
N PHE A 10 27.64 30.53 5.96
CA PHE A 10 27.62 30.34 7.40
C PHE A 10 26.66 31.28 8.12
N VAL A 11 26.60 32.52 7.70
CA VAL A 11 25.78 33.59 8.28
C VAL A 11 24.87 34.19 7.22
N GLU A 12 23.59 34.25 7.52
CA GLU A 12 22.58 35.02 6.80
C GLU A 12 22.08 36.11 7.72
N SER A 13 21.92 37.33 7.22
CA SER A 13 21.36 38.42 7.98
C SER A 13 20.34 39.22 7.19
N SER A 14 19.34 39.75 7.89
CA SER A 14 18.31 40.60 7.32
C SER A 14 17.87 41.64 8.35
N CYS A 15 17.17 42.65 7.85
CA CYS A 15 16.50 43.66 8.69
C CYS A 15 15.00 43.46 8.51
N ARG A 16 14.31 43.17 9.58
CA ARG A 16 12.88 43.17 9.57
C ARG A 16 12.35 44.29 10.41
N SER A 17 11.77 45.30 9.75
CA SER A 17 11.39 46.55 10.44
C SER A 17 12.54 47.10 11.29
N ARG A 18 12.38 47.17 12.61
CA ARG A 18 13.36 47.58 13.57
C ARG A 18 14.09 46.47 14.31
N ILE A 19 14.28 45.34 13.65
CA ILE A 19 14.93 44.16 14.23
C ILE A 19 16.05 43.72 13.33
N PHE A 20 17.27 43.62 13.89
CA PHE A 20 18.35 42.85 13.28
C PHE A 20 18.07 41.38 13.40
N TRP A 21 18.19 40.67 12.30
CA TRP A 21 17.96 39.25 12.25
C TRP A 21 19.17 38.53 11.65
N MET A 22 19.80 37.64 12.42
CA MET A 22 20.96 36.89 12.01
C MET A 22 20.70 35.40 12.23
N LYS A 23 21.06 34.58 11.24
CA LYS A 23 20.88 33.14 11.28
C LYS A 23 22.21 32.45 10.96
N LEU A 24 22.60 31.48 11.79
CA LEU A 24 23.78 30.66 11.59
C LEU A 24 23.39 29.31 10.99
N ASN A 25 24.18 28.82 10.04
CA ASN A 25 23.91 27.51 9.45
C ASN A 25 24.37 26.40 10.39
N LYS A 26 23.42 25.60 10.89
CA LYS A 26 23.69 24.49 11.82
C LYS A 26 24.64 23.43 11.23
N LEU A 27 24.62 23.24 9.90
CA LEU A 27 25.47 22.23 9.26
C LEU A 27 26.94 22.55 9.39
N LEU A 28 27.31 23.84 9.41
CA LEU A 28 28.67 24.29 9.60
C LEU A 28 29.10 24.35 11.07
N LEU A 29 28.14 24.23 11.98
CA LEU A 29 28.34 24.13 13.44
C LEU A 29 28.31 22.69 13.95
N GLN A 30 28.09 21.71 13.09
CA GLN A 30 27.98 20.31 13.50
C GLN A 30 29.27 19.82 14.19
N GLY A 31 29.12 19.32 15.41
CA GLY A 31 30.24 18.88 16.24
C GLY A 31 31.09 20.03 16.83
N LYS A 32 30.61 21.27 16.78
CA LYS A 32 31.27 22.45 17.30
C LYS A 32 30.38 23.20 18.28
N PHE A 33 31.02 23.96 19.12
CA PHE A 33 30.36 24.87 20.07
C PHE A 33 30.58 26.31 19.59
N PHE A 34 29.59 27.17 19.84
CA PHE A 34 29.64 28.56 19.49
C PHE A 34 29.25 29.45 20.64
N GLN A 35 29.78 30.69 20.62
CA GLN A 35 29.43 31.74 21.55
C GLN A 35 29.30 33.04 20.76
N LEU A 36 28.34 33.88 21.15
CA LEU A 36 28.16 35.20 20.58
C LEU A 36 28.68 36.27 21.57
N GLU A 37 29.40 37.23 21.07
CA GLU A 37 29.77 38.41 21.81
C GLU A 37 29.33 39.64 21.02
N ILE A 38 28.80 40.60 21.73
CA ILE A 38 28.46 41.91 21.15
C ILE A 38 29.70 42.80 21.23
N TYR A 39 30.15 43.33 20.12
CA TYR A 39 31.28 44.26 20.08
C TYR A 39 30.85 45.67 20.36
N ASP A 40 31.35 46.23 21.48
CA ASP A 40 31.19 47.64 21.82
C ASP A 40 32.47 48.38 21.50
N PRO A 41 32.42 49.46 20.70
CA PRO A 41 33.59 50.23 20.35
C PRO A 41 34.32 50.83 21.56
N TYR A 42 33.61 51.04 22.68
CA TYR A 42 34.18 51.69 23.87
C TYR A 42 34.63 50.70 24.97
N SER A 43 33.91 49.62 25.13
CA SER A 43 34.16 48.63 26.21
C SER A 43 34.72 47.29 25.70
N GLY A 44 34.79 47.09 24.40
CA GLY A 44 35.24 45.84 23.77
C GLY A 44 34.15 44.77 23.70
N PRO A 45 34.52 43.55 23.47
CA PRO A 45 33.52 42.46 23.30
C PRO A 45 32.84 42.14 24.65
N VAL A 46 31.51 42.05 24.61
CA VAL A 46 30.64 41.68 25.73
C VAL A 46 29.98 40.37 25.44
N LEU A 47 30.16 39.37 26.35
CA LEU A 47 29.56 38.07 26.17
C LEU A 47 28.04 38.16 26.29
N LEU A 48 27.32 37.57 25.36
CA LEU A 48 25.88 37.50 25.38
C LEU A 48 25.44 36.38 26.36
N ASP A 49 24.93 36.75 27.51
CA ASP A 49 24.23 35.88 28.47
C ASP A 49 22.73 36.16 28.49
N LYS A 50 21.98 35.36 29.24
CA LYS A 50 20.51 35.52 29.31
C LYS A 50 20.07 36.83 29.95
N ASN A 51 20.77 37.33 30.96
CA ASN A 51 20.44 38.57 31.62
C ASN A 51 20.76 39.78 30.73
N LEU A 52 21.91 39.77 30.10
CA LEU A 52 22.33 40.81 29.15
C LEU A 52 21.34 40.82 27.94
N ALA A 53 20.97 39.65 27.43
CA ALA A 53 20.06 39.54 26.31
C ALA A 53 18.71 40.19 26.59
N SER A 54 18.05 39.80 27.65
CA SER A 54 16.78 40.40 28.04
C SER A 54 16.85 41.92 28.27
N ARG A 55 17.85 42.39 29.01
CA ARG A 55 18.02 43.82 29.32
C ARG A 55 18.43 44.65 28.08
N CYS A 56 19.25 44.09 27.20
CA CYS A 56 19.77 44.84 26.05
C CYS A 56 18.92 44.69 24.78
N GLY A 57 17.86 43.94 24.81
CA GLY A 57 17.00 43.75 23.63
C GLY A 57 17.52 42.77 22.62
N TYR A 58 18.16 41.70 23.08
CA TYR A 58 18.70 40.62 22.26
C TYR A 58 18.00 39.31 22.57
N VAL A 59 17.84 38.50 21.54
CA VAL A 59 17.31 37.14 21.66
C VAL A 59 18.24 36.20 20.91
N LEU A 60 18.68 35.15 21.58
CA LEU A 60 19.38 34.04 20.96
C LEU A 60 18.51 32.79 21.16
N SER A 61 18.00 32.27 20.07
CA SER A 61 17.14 31.09 20.03
C SER A 61 17.54 30.16 18.87
N GLU A 62 16.83 29.08 18.73
CA GLU A 62 16.94 28.21 17.55
C GLU A 62 15.66 28.33 16.75
N ASP A 63 15.77 28.32 15.42
CA ASP A 63 14.60 28.23 14.57
C ASP A 63 14.04 26.79 14.56
N VAL A 64 12.92 26.58 13.89
CA VAL A 64 12.29 25.26 13.80
C VAL A 64 13.19 24.23 13.12
N TRP A 65 14.16 24.65 12.33
CA TRP A 65 15.13 23.81 11.61
C TRP A 65 16.40 23.52 12.43
N GLY A 66 16.50 24.09 13.63
CA GLY A 66 17.66 23.93 14.51
C GLY A 66 18.81 24.90 14.23
N ASN A 67 18.62 25.89 13.36
CA ASN A 67 19.62 26.91 13.12
C ASN A 67 19.61 27.94 14.26
N PRO A 68 20.76 28.32 14.84
CA PRO A 68 20.80 29.42 15.77
C PRO A 68 20.36 30.74 15.12
N VAL A 69 19.44 31.44 15.77
CA VAL A 69 18.92 32.73 15.32
C VAL A 69 19.18 33.78 16.40
N PHE A 70 19.82 34.86 15.99
CA PHE A 70 20.02 36.03 16.83
C PHE A 70 19.15 37.17 16.33
N ARG A 71 18.34 37.74 17.20
CA ARG A 71 17.56 38.93 16.95
C ARG A 71 17.98 40.03 17.90
N ALA A 72 18.06 41.24 17.40
CA ALA A 72 18.38 42.42 18.20
C ALA A 72 17.47 43.57 17.82
N SER A 73 16.95 44.27 18.81
CA SER A 73 16.25 45.54 18.60
C SER A 73 17.25 46.57 18.11
N VAL A 74 16.85 47.42 17.17
CA VAL A 74 17.65 48.58 16.76
C VAL A 74 17.90 49.57 17.88
N LEU A 75 17.06 49.53 18.93
CA LEU A 75 17.24 50.29 20.17
C LEU A 75 18.01 49.52 21.24
N GLY A 76 18.60 48.38 20.89
CA GLY A 76 19.35 47.55 21.81
C GLY A 76 20.62 48.24 22.34
N CYS A 77 21.17 47.73 23.45
CA CYS A 77 22.46 48.15 23.95
C CYS A 77 23.53 47.93 22.89
N HIS A 78 24.52 48.78 22.86
CA HIS A 78 25.68 48.67 21.96
C HIS A 78 25.35 48.80 20.45
N VAL A 79 24.13 49.13 20.09
CA VAL A 79 23.73 49.48 18.74
C VAL A 79 24.13 50.92 18.44
N ALA A 80 24.93 51.12 17.38
CA ALA A 80 25.19 52.44 16.89
C ALA A 80 23.98 53.00 16.16
N ASN A 81 23.51 54.20 16.57
CA ASN A 81 22.33 54.85 16.08
C ASN A 81 22.69 56.19 15.46
N GLU A 82 22.36 56.39 14.21
CA GLU A 82 22.52 57.67 13.48
C GLU A 82 21.13 58.23 13.18
N ALA A 83 20.79 59.28 13.91
CA ALA A 83 19.57 60.06 13.71
C ALA A 83 18.24 59.25 13.75
N ASP A 84 18.23 58.13 14.44
CA ASP A 84 17.10 57.22 14.50
C ASP A 84 16.67 56.62 13.13
N GLU A 85 17.58 56.62 12.17
CA GLU A 85 17.32 56.13 10.83
C GLU A 85 18.25 55.01 10.43
N LEU A 86 19.55 55.12 10.76
CA LEU A 86 20.57 54.12 10.42
C LEU A 86 21.12 53.48 11.70
N PHE A 87 21.17 52.21 11.71
CA PHE A 87 21.58 51.40 12.86
C PHE A 87 22.63 50.40 12.45
N SER A 88 23.63 50.16 13.28
CA SER A 88 24.63 49.16 13.09
C SER A 88 24.94 48.41 14.39
N LEU A 89 25.20 47.12 14.24
CA LEU A 89 25.57 46.25 15.35
C LEU A 89 26.65 45.27 14.86
N THR A 90 27.71 45.14 15.62
CA THR A 90 28.79 44.19 15.31
C THR A 90 28.75 43.04 16.31
N VAL A 91 28.67 41.80 15.78
CA VAL A 91 28.64 40.58 16.56
C VAL A 91 29.91 39.78 16.28
N ASN A 92 30.56 39.31 17.33
CA ASN A 92 31.65 38.35 17.24
C ASN A 92 31.11 36.93 17.44
N ILE A 93 31.34 36.09 16.47
CA ILE A 93 30.94 34.69 16.50
C ILE A 93 32.16 33.84 16.80
N LYS A 94 32.22 33.25 17.97
CA LYS A 94 33.29 32.35 18.40
C LYS A 94 32.85 30.91 18.17
N VAL A 95 33.69 30.15 17.46
CA VAL A 95 33.44 28.75 17.17
C VAL A 95 34.61 27.91 17.65
N SER A 96 34.36 26.88 18.44
CA SER A 96 35.36 25.97 18.96
C SER A 96 34.90 24.52 18.87
N SER A 97 35.85 23.60 18.72
CA SER A 97 35.58 22.17 18.85
C SER A 97 35.46 21.71 20.31
N PHE A 98 35.74 22.60 21.26
CA PHE A 98 35.69 22.31 22.71
C PHE A 98 34.60 23.13 23.39
N SER A 99 33.86 22.50 24.29
CA SER A 99 32.87 23.20 25.10
C SER A 99 33.42 24.32 25.99
N SER A 100 34.72 24.23 26.37
CA SER A 100 35.44 25.26 27.11
C SER A 100 35.84 26.45 26.26
N MET A 101 35.51 26.47 24.98
CA MET A 101 35.86 27.52 23.99
C MET A 101 37.36 27.71 23.83
N ARG A 102 38.18 26.70 24.12
CA ARG A 102 39.64 26.76 23.89
C ARG A 102 39.87 26.71 22.36
N ALA A 103 40.91 27.48 21.95
CA ALA A 103 41.29 27.58 20.54
C ALA A 103 40.13 28.02 19.62
N ALA A 104 39.23 28.83 20.14
CA ALA A 104 38.10 29.36 19.37
C ALA A 104 38.56 30.25 18.22
N VAL A 105 37.96 30.06 17.08
CA VAL A 105 38.04 30.96 15.93
C VAL A 105 36.98 32.03 16.08
N THR A 106 37.36 33.29 16.04
CA THR A 106 36.47 34.44 16.13
C THR A 106 36.21 35.03 14.77
N TYR A 107 34.95 35.12 14.41
CA TYR A 107 34.51 35.82 13.19
C TYR A 107 33.76 37.09 13.61
N THR A 108 34.14 38.22 13.03
CA THR A 108 33.48 39.48 13.27
C THR A 108 32.50 39.76 12.15
N TYR A 109 31.23 39.94 12.51
CA TYR A 109 30.12 40.15 11.58
C TYR A 109 29.39 41.46 11.89
N PRO A 110 29.52 42.49 11.04
CA PRO A 110 28.75 43.70 11.15
C PRO A 110 27.39 43.57 10.50
N MET A 111 26.35 44.08 11.16
CA MET A 111 25.00 44.17 10.63
C MET A 111 24.58 45.62 10.54
N TYR A 112 23.85 45.97 9.48
CA TYR A 112 23.33 47.29 9.23
C TYR A 112 21.83 47.22 8.96
N CYS A 113 21.05 48.11 9.63
CA CYS A 113 19.62 48.27 9.39
C CYS A 113 19.28 49.73 9.18
N SER A 114 18.35 49.96 8.25
CA SER A 114 17.76 51.26 8.03
C SER A 114 16.27 51.20 8.40
N TYR A 115 15.84 52.06 9.30
CA TYR A 115 14.43 52.15 9.73
C TYR A 115 14.03 53.58 9.98
N ALA A 116 13.24 54.14 9.09
CA ALA A 116 12.80 55.53 9.14
C ALA A 116 11.28 55.68 9.31
N SER A 117 10.52 54.65 9.11
CA SER A 117 9.03 54.65 9.18
C SER A 117 8.51 54.43 10.59
N TRP A 118 9.03 55.14 11.57
CA TRP A 118 8.64 55.04 12.95
C TRP A 118 7.18 55.48 13.18
N ALA A 119 6.40 54.64 13.88
CA ALA A 119 5.14 55.02 14.44
C ALA A 119 5.34 55.92 15.66
N SER A 120 4.29 56.66 16.05
CA SER A 120 4.33 57.51 17.25
C SER A 120 4.62 56.71 18.51
N ARG A 121 4.06 55.52 18.60
CA ARG A 121 4.35 54.51 19.61
C ARG A 121 4.57 53.18 18.96
N GLU A 122 5.63 52.52 19.35
CA GLU A 122 5.92 51.14 18.89
C GLU A 122 6.13 50.23 20.08
N ILE A 123 5.47 49.07 20.06
CA ILE A 123 5.57 48.05 21.07
C ILE A 123 6.06 46.79 20.42
N LEU A 124 7.13 46.23 21.01
CA LEU A 124 7.71 44.96 20.58
C LEU A 124 7.60 43.96 21.73
N CYS A 125 6.86 42.89 21.49
CA CYS A 125 6.74 41.75 22.39
C CYS A 125 7.62 40.65 21.91
N GLU A 126 8.82 40.55 22.45
CA GLU A 126 9.74 39.45 22.22
C GLU A 126 9.54 38.30 23.21
N GLU A 127 10.25 37.21 23.03
CA GLU A 127 10.14 36.05 23.90
C GLU A 127 10.67 36.28 25.32
N ASN A 128 11.69 37.10 25.44
CA ASN A 128 12.39 37.37 26.72
C ASN A 128 12.31 38.80 27.22
N TYR A 129 11.73 39.73 26.44
CA TYR A 129 11.50 41.11 26.90
C TYR A 129 10.30 41.74 26.23
N MET A 130 9.83 42.81 26.82
CA MET A 130 8.83 43.72 26.30
C MET A 130 9.46 45.10 26.10
N GLU A 131 9.25 45.74 24.96
CA GLU A 131 9.82 47.03 24.64
C GLU A 131 8.75 48.01 24.16
N VAL A 132 8.73 49.19 24.71
CA VAL A 132 7.92 50.31 24.21
C VAL A 132 8.82 51.46 23.80
N SER A 133 8.59 52.01 22.63
CA SER A 133 9.28 53.16 22.11
C SER A 133 8.28 54.21 21.68
N VAL A 134 8.47 55.41 22.12
CA VAL A 134 7.53 56.54 21.85
C VAL A 134 8.29 57.77 21.35
N LYS A 135 7.64 58.57 20.51
CA LYS A 135 8.16 59.85 20.10
C LYS A 135 8.22 60.83 21.26
N THR A 136 9.29 61.62 21.34
CA THR A 136 9.44 62.65 22.36
C THR A 136 8.91 64.01 21.93
N ASP A 137 8.36 64.14 20.70
CA ASP A 137 7.72 65.36 20.24
C ASP A 137 6.53 65.66 21.13
N VAL A 138 6.66 66.80 21.77
CA VAL A 138 5.57 67.29 22.67
C VAL A 138 4.45 67.82 21.81
N PRO A 139 3.25 67.26 21.85
CA PRO A 139 2.11 67.87 21.17
C PRO A 139 1.80 69.23 21.77
N ALA A 140 1.18 70.12 21.00
CA ALA A 140 0.70 71.40 21.51
C ALA A 140 -0.10 71.17 22.81
N VAL A 141 0.20 71.95 23.80
CA VAL A 141 -0.36 71.80 25.14
C VAL A 141 -1.91 71.64 25.05
N SER A 142 -2.39 70.49 25.38
CA SER A 142 -3.82 70.22 25.47
C SER A 142 -4.25 70.43 26.93
N ASN A 143 -5.37 71.09 27.09
CA ASN A 143 -5.97 71.29 28.44
C ASN A 143 -6.76 70.05 28.91
N ASP A 144 -6.73 68.96 28.15
CA ASP A 144 -7.37 67.69 28.52
C ASP A 144 -6.49 66.89 29.51
N TYR A 145 -6.74 67.17 30.76
CA TYR A 145 -6.12 66.40 31.86
C TYR A 145 -6.91 65.08 32.04
N THR A 146 -6.31 64.00 31.67
CA THR A 146 -6.89 62.70 32.03
C THR A 146 -6.76 62.45 33.54
N VAL A 147 -7.65 61.65 34.12
CA VAL A 147 -7.60 61.27 35.52
C VAL A 147 -6.27 60.61 35.87
N ALA A 148 -5.67 59.85 34.95
CA ALA A 148 -4.36 59.22 35.11
C ALA A 148 -3.26 60.27 35.32
N TRP A 149 -3.22 61.33 34.51
CA TRP A 149 -2.24 62.39 34.66
C TRP A 149 -2.42 63.17 35.96
N MET A 150 -3.65 63.50 36.33
CA MET A 150 -3.95 64.15 37.58
C MET A 150 -3.51 63.34 38.78
N SER A 151 -3.67 62.05 38.77
CA SER A 151 -3.22 61.17 39.84
C SER A 151 -1.70 61.04 39.94
N ALA A 152 -0.98 61.21 38.84
CA ALA A 152 0.48 61.22 38.80
C ALA A 152 1.14 62.56 39.29
N LEU A 153 0.40 63.68 39.23
CA LEU A 153 0.93 65.02 39.56
C LEU A 153 1.61 65.10 40.95
N PRO A 154 1.11 64.53 42.07
CA PRO A 154 1.79 64.58 43.35
C PRO A 154 3.18 63.93 43.34
N GLU A 155 3.37 62.87 42.59
CA GLU A 155 4.65 62.17 42.49
C GLU A 155 5.68 62.97 41.67
N THR A 156 5.25 63.81 40.77
CA THR A 156 6.11 64.56 39.85
C THR A 156 6.78 65.75 40.53
N GLN A 157 6.30 66.23 41.68
CA GLN A 157 6.85 67.40 42.38
C GLN A 157 8.32 67.19 42.83
N ASN A 158 8.71 65.97 43.08
CA ASN A 158 10.05 65.59 43.55
C ASN A 158 10.96 65.04 42.48
N VAL A 159 10.64 65.26 41.20
CA VAL A 159 11.52 64.77 40.07
C VAL A 159 12.80 65.61 40.04
N ALA A 160 13.93 64.93 40.08
CA ALA A 160 15.20 65.58 40.01
C ALA A 160 15.40 66.34 38.67
N TYR A 161 16.06 67.50 38.69
CA TYR A 161 16.30 68.28 37.51
C TYR A 161 17.24 67.66 36.53
N GLN A 162 16.87 67.65 35.26
CA GLN A 162 17.67 67.06 34.17
C GLN A 162 18.00 65.57 34.27
N GLN A 163 17.15 64.84 35.02
CA GLN A 163 17.30 63.39 35.14
C GLN A 163 15.95 62.67 34.76
N TRP A 164 16.08 61.64 34.02
CA TRP A 164 14.94 60.76 33.77
C TRP A 164 14.66 59.94 35.00
N GLN A 165 13.40 59.86 35.38
CA GLN A 165 12.89 58.98 36.40
C GLN A 165 11.70 58.17 35.87
N LEU A 166 11.49 56.99 36.41
CA LEU A 166 10.41 56.10 36.04
C LEU A 166 9.43 55.95 37.21
N MET A 167 8.17 56.03 36.95
CA MET A 167 7.11 55.72 37.87
C MET A 167 6.39 54.48 37.44
N PHE A 168 6.47 53.43 38.20
CA PHE A 168 5.72 52.19 37.98
C PHE A 168 4.46 52.19 38.82
N VAL A 169 3.33 51.80 38.20
CA VAL A 169 2.06 51.61 38.88
C VAL A 169 1.76 50.12 38.88
N SER A 170 1.75 49.50 40.06
CA SER A 170 1.44 48.09 40.23
C SER A 170 0.31 47.94 41.25
N PRO A 171 -0.26 46.73 41.43
CA PRO A 171 -1.28 46.46 42.44
C PRO A 171 -0.81 46.76 43.86
N SER A 172 0.50 46.75 44.11
CA SER A 172 1.11 47.11 45.39
C SER A 172 1.28 48.61 45.63
N GLY A 173 0.97 49.42 44.61
CA GLY A 173 1.08 50.88 44.70
C GLY A 173 2.01 51.47 43.65
N ARG A 174 2.35 52.72 43.83
CA ARG A 174 3.22 53.48 42.94
C ARG A 174 4.66 53.45 43.44
N LYS A 175 5.59 53.24 42.53
CA LYS A 175 7.04 53.22 42.82
C LYS A 175 7.77 54.12 41.82
N ARG A 176 8.46 55.13 42.33
CA ARG A 176 9.32 56.00 41.55
C ARG A 176 10.76 55.56 41.74
N ILE A 177 11.46 55.33 40.65
CA ILE A 177 12.86 54.92 40.64
C ILE A 177 13.67 55.69 39.63
N THR A 178 14.97 55.83 39.89
CA THR A 178 15.91 56.38 38.91
C THR A 178 16.20 55.34 37.83
N VAL A 179 16.70 55.79 36.69
CA VAL A 179 17.08 54.90 35.57
C VAL A 179 18.15 53.94 36.01
N SER A 180 19.13 54.34 36.82
CA SER A 180 20.20 53.48 37.32
C SER A 180 19.67 52.34 38.21
N ASP A 181 18.67 52.62 39.05
CA ASP A 181 18.03 51.61 39.89
C ASP A 181 17.14 50.67 39.04
N ALA A 182 16.52 51.20 38.01
CA ALA A 182 15.74 50.39 37.07
C ALA A 182 16.62 49.35 36.34
N VAL A 183 17.83 49.70 35.95
CA VAL A 183 18.77 48.79 35.35
C VAL A 183 19.16 47.64 36.27
N LYS A 184 19.28 47.90 37.59
CA LYS A 184 19.57 46.84 38.58
C LYS A 184 18.38 45.85 38.72
N LEU A 185 17.18 46.32 38.43
CA LEU A 185 15.96 45.51 38.45
C LEU A 185 15.68 44.75 37.12
N GLY A 186 16.56 44.90 36.12
CA GLY A 186 16.44 44.27 34.83
C GLY A 186 15.76 45.08 33.75
N TYR A 187 15.36 46.31 34.04
CA TYR A 187 14.81 47.26 33.04
C TYR A 187 15.92 47.94 32.26
N SER A 188 15.61 48.40 31.11
CA SER A 188 16.50 49.29 30.32
C SER A 188 15.69 50.48 29.86
N PHE A 189 16.19 51.66 30.07
CA PHE A 189 15.62 52.92 29.65
C PHE A 189 16.67 53.83 29.04
N ASN A 190 16.34 54.42 27.91
CA ASN A 190 17.19 55.46 27.33
C ASN A 190 16.35 56.35 26.43
N ASN A 191 16.91 57.51 26.09
CA ASN A 191 16.36 58.39 25.08
C ASN A 191 17.35 58.50 23.89
N THR A 192 16.80 58.54 22.70
CA THR A 192 17.55 58.83 21.47
C THR A 192 17.25 60.26 21.02
N LEU A 193 17.66 60.64 19.81
CA LEU A 193 17.41 61.94 19.26
C LEU A 193 15.93 62.38 19.29
N SER A 194 15.06 61.44 18.91
CA SER A 194 13.62 61.72 18.75
C SER A 194 12.70 60.78 19.54
N ARG A 195 13.27 59.83 20.26
CA ARG A 195 12.47 58.77 20.93
C ARG A 195 12.96 58.48 22.34
N VAL A 196 12.02 57.95 23.11
CA VAL A 196 12.28 57.33 24.43
C VAL A 196 11.87 55.90 24.38
N TYR A 197 12.62 54.99 24.94
CA TYR A 197 12.24 53.61 25.07
C TYR A 197 12.44 53.05 26.48
N LEU A 198 11.52 52.18 26.85
CA LEU A 198 11.60 51.33 28.03
C LEU A 198 11.54 49.87 27.62
N ARG A 199 12.45 49.08 28.13
CA ARG A 199 12.46 47.64 27.97
C ARG A 199 12.33 46.96 29.31
N ALA A 200 11.35 46.06 29.42
CA ALA A 200 11.00 45.39 30.65
C ALA A 200 11.10 43.88 30.50
N PRO A 201 11.63 43.16 31.51
CA PRO A 201 11.53 41.71 31.52
C PRO A 201 10.11 41.25 31.81
N TYR A 202 9.75 40.05 31.36
CA TYR A 202 8.50 39.44 31.77
C TYR A 202 8.50 39.05 33.24
N HIS A 203 7.36 39.09 33.89
CA HIS A 203 7.15 38.67 35.27
C HIS A 203 8.07 39.36 36.30
N SER A 204 8.33 40.61 36.07
CA SER A 204 9.05 41.46 37.03
C SER A 204 8.15 41.79 38.24
N ASN A 205 8.75 42.26 39.35
CA ASN A 205 8.01 42.59 40.56
C ASN A 205 7.04 43.75 40.35
N GLU A 206 7.32 44.66 39.42
CA GLU A 206 6.52 45.81 39.08
C GLU A 206 5.49 45.53 37.99
N SER A 207 5.53 44.32 37.41
CA SER A 207 4.56 43.89 36.41
C SER A 207 3.27 43.39 37.05
N ASP A 208 2.22 43.43 36.24
CA ASP A 208 0.91 42.87 36.59
C ASP A 208 0.47 41.91 35.45
N VAL A 209 -0.37 40.98 35.80
CA VAL A 209 -0.96 40.06 34.85
C VAL A 209 -2.46 40.30 34.80
N SER A 210 -2.96 40.60 33.63
CA SER A 210 -4.41 40.75 33.39
C SER A 210 -4.86 39.85 32.25
N VAL A 211 -6.14 39.54 32.27
CA VAL A 211 -6.77 38.78 31.19
C VAL A 211 -7.51 39.75 30.26
N VAL A 212 -7.12 39.74 29.00
CA VAL A 212 -7.75 40.54 27.95
C VAL A 212 -8.26 39.60 26.85
N SER A 213 -9.56 39.61 26.60
CA SER A 213 -10.20 38.74 25.61
C SER A 213 -9.79 37.23 25.74
N GLY A 214 -9.64 36.76 26.98
CA GLY A 214 -9.25 35.39 27.27
C GLY A 214 -7.74 35.09 27.18
N VAL A 215 -6.92 36.07 26.88
CA VAL A 215 -5.46 35.95 26.80
C VAL A 215 -4.83 36.60 28.03
N ASN A 216 -3.93 35.89 28.68
CA ASN A 216 -3.14 36.47 29.79
C ASN A 216 -2.08 37.41 29.21
N MET A 217 -2.09 38.62 29.72
CA MET A 217 -1.18 39.69 29.35
C MET A 217 -0.28 40.02 30.53
N ASN A 218 1.02 40.09 30.29
CA ASN A 218 1.94 40.69 31.24
C ASN A 218 2.12 42.15 30.89
N MET A 219 1.94 43.02 31.84
CA MET A 219 1.99 44.45 31.62
C MET A 219 2.84 45.17 32.66
N VAL A 220 3.50 46.21 32.22
CA VAL A 220 4.22 47.15 33.07
C VAL A 220 3.65 48.52 32.78
N THR A 221 2.90 49.02 33.74
CA THR A 221 2.34 50.38 33.69
C THR A 221 3.38 51.36 34.16
N SER A 222 3.89 52.18 33.26
CA SER A 222 5.00 53.10 33.56
C SER A 222 4.77 54.47 32.96
N THR A 223 5.21 55.46 33.67
CA THR A 223 5.32 56.82 33.20
C THR A 223 6.77 57.29 33.33
N SER A 224 7.31 57.75 32.23
CA SER A 224 8.66 58.30 32.18
C SER A 224 8.59 59.81 32.39
N MET A 225 9.39 60.29 33.33
CA MET A 225 9.35 61.69 33.74
C MET A 225 10.70 62.35 33.55
N TYR A 226 10.68 63.58 32.98
CA TYR A 226 11.87 64.43 32.84
C TYR A 226 11.52 65.85 33.14
N ARG A 227 12.32 66.49 34.05
CA ARG A 227 12.14 67.91 34.45
C ARG A 227 13.23 68.77 33.85
N GLN A 228 12.81 69.78 33.11
CA GLN A 228 13.69 70.77 32.51
C GLN A 228 13.16 72.18 32.81
N ARG A 229 13.89 72.99 33.57
CA ARG A 229 13.50 74.35 34.02
C ARG A 229 12.00 74.52 34.31
N TRP A 230 11.22 74.96 33.37
CA TRP A 230 9.78 75.25 33.47
C TRP A 230 8.89 74.13 33.00
N LEU A 231 9.45 73.08 32.42
CA LEU A 231 8.73 72.02 31.75
C LEU A 231 8.96 70.68 32.50
N LEU A 232 7.84 70.06 32.85
CA LEU A 232 7.84 68.65 33.21
C LEU A 232 7.27 67.82 32.08
N LEU A 233 8.08 66.91 31.54
CA LEU A 233 7.67 66.02 30.51
C LEU A 233 7.22 64.70 31.15
N LEU A 234 5.98 64.31 30.88
CA LEU A 234 5.39 63.02 31.29
C LEU A 234 5.07 62.23 30.03
N ILE A 235 5.64 61.07 29.92
CA ILE A 235 5.44 60.20 28.76
C ILE A 235 4.93 58.87 29.25
N ASP A 236 3.81 58.42 28.70
CA ASP A 236 3.34 57.07 28.92
C ASP A 236 4.24 56.03 28.24
N THR A 237 4.88 55.23 29.03
CA THR A 237 5.76 54.13 28.59
C THR A 237 5.21 52.77 29.06
N THR A 238 3.92 52.63 29.10
CA THR A 238 3.22 51.41 29.45
C THR A 238 3.39 50.39 28.29
N VAL A 239 3.73 49.19 28.67
CA VAL A 239 3.87 48.06 27.75
C VAL A 239 3.03 46.90 28.26
N SER A 240 2.39 46.20 27.35
CA SER A 240 1.59 45.00 27.64
C SER A 240 1.78 43.99 26.52
N CYS A 241 2.13 42.79 26.91
CA CYS A 241 2.42 41.72 25.95
C CYS A 241 1.72 40.41 26.34
N PRO A 242 1.21 39.67 25.38
CA PRO A 242 0.60 38.36 25.65
C PRO A 242 1.65 37.34 26.10
N VAL A 243 1.28 36.51 27.08
CA VAL A 243 2.12 35.45 27.60
C VAL A 243 1.57 34.07 27.24
N ASP A 244 0.32 34.01 26.81
CA ASP A 244 -0.33 32.79 26.33
C ASP A 244 -1.23 33.11 25.11
N GLY A 245 -2.31 32.41 24.94
CA GLY A 245 -3.24 32.60 23.83
C GLY A 245 -3.07 31.53 22.74
N ILE A 246 -2.31 30.49 23.03
CA ILE A 246 -2.09 29.38 22.11
C ILE A 246 -3.01 28.24 22.49
N SER A 247 -3.73 27.70 21.52
CA SER A 247 -4.54 26.49 21.64
C SER A 247 -4.26 25.52 20.51
N PHE A 248 -4.47 24.24 20.78
CA PHE A 248 -4.21 23.16 19.84
C PHE A 248 -5.44 22.28 19.70
N THR A 249 -5.68 21.86 18.47
CA THR A 249 -6.57 20.75 18.16
C THR A 249 -5.76 19.66 17.47
N ASP A 250 -6.38 18.54 17.14
CA ASP A 250 -5.68 17.45 16.41
C ASP A 250 -5.19 17.87 15.01
N THR A 251 -5.79 18.90 14.45
CA THR A 251 -5.56 19.32 13.06
C THR A 251 -5.03 20.75 12.93
N THR A 252 -5.20 21.59 13.92
CA THR A 252 -4.86 23.01 13.85
C THR A 252 -4.20 23.54 15.12
N LEU A 253 -3.37 24.54 14.90
CA LEU A 253 -2.79 25.38 15.92
C LEU A 253 -3.46 26.75 15.80
N THR A 254 -3.92 27.32 16.92
CA THR A 254 -4.56 28.63 16.96
C THR A 254 -3.80 29.54 17.91
N TRP A 255 -3.38 30.68 17.42
CA TRP A 255 -2.77 31.75 18.21
C TRP A 255 -3.71 32.92 18.25
N THR A 256 -4.14 33.31 19.46
CA THR A 256 -5.07 34.39 19.70
C THR A 256 -4.33 35.54 20.38
N VAL A 257 -4.46 36.74 19.83
CA VAL A 257 -3.92 37.99 20.38
C VAL A 257 -5.08 38.97 20.55
N PRO A 258 -5.17 39.67 21.66
CA PRO A 258 -6.20 40.71 21.82
C PRO A 258 -6.05 41.79 20.74
N ARG A 259 -7.18 42.17 20.12
CA ARG A 259 -7.18 43.27 19.14
C ARG A 259 -7.16 44.65 19.83
N VAL A 260 -7.89 44.78 20.89
CA VAL A 260 -7.94 46.00 21.71
C VAL A 260 -7.37 45.66 23.09
N ILE A 261 -6.32 46.39 23.50
CA ILE A 261 -5.66 46.21 24.78
C ILE A 261 -6.00 47.43 25.63
N PRO A 262 -6.88 47.33 26.64
CA PRO A 262 -7.41 48.48 27.37
C PRO A 262 -6.35 49.36 28.04
N THR A 263 -5.24 48.76 28.46
CA THR A 263 -4.13 49.52 29.09
C THR A 263 -3.34 50.36 28.11
N LEU A 264 -3.39 50.02 26.83
CA LEU A 264 -2.68 50.70 25.73
C LEU A 264 -3.58 51.68 24.97
N VAL A 265 -4.91 51.52 25.04
CA VAL A 265 -5.88 52.32 24.32
C VAL A 265 -6.59 53.25 25.32
N VAL A 266 -6.44 54.54 25.13
CA VAL A 266 -6.99 55.55 26.07
C VAL A 266 -8.51 55.59 26.03
N GLN A 267 -9.09 55.58 24.84
CA GLN A 267 -10.53 55.56 24.63
C GLN A 267 -10.88 54.53 23.56
N GLU A 268 -11.58 53.49 23.92
CA GLU A 268 -11.97 52.44 22.96
C GLU A 268 -12.83 52.95 21.81
N SER A 269 -13.62 53.99 22.04
CA SER A 269 -14.46 54.61 21.00
C SER A 269 -13.66 55.28 19.87
N THR A 270 -12.41 55.62 20.13
CA THR A 270 -11.49 56.23 19.14
C THR A 270 -10.56 55.25 18.46
N PHE A 271 -10.57 54.00 18.89
CA PHE A 271 -9.74 52.96 18.34
C PHE A 271 -10.11 52.66 16.88
N LEU A 272 -9.11 52.72 16.01
CA LEU A 272 -9.27 52.34 14.61
C LEU A 272 -8.09 51.46 14.19
N SER A 273 -8.36 50.22 13.90
CA SER A 273 -7.37 49.29 13.34
C SER A 273 -7.03 49.67 11.89
N LYS A 274 -5.77 49.85 11.59
CA LYS A 274 -5.27 50.23 10.27
C LYS A 274 -4.80 49.06 9.46
N SER A 275 -3.98 48.18 10.06
CA SER A 275 -3.47 47.01 9.37
C SER A 275 -3.17 45.90 10.37
N ILE A 276 -3.36 44.67 9.91
CA ILE A 276 -3.00 43.47 10.63
C ILE A 276 -2.20 42.59 9.65
N VAL A 277 -0.95 42.34 9.98
CA VAL A 277 -0.01 41.59 9.16
C VAL A 277 0.57 40.44 9.97
N MET A 278 0.69 39.29 9.37
CA MET A 278 1.39 38.15 9.97
C MET A 278 2.63 37.77 9.14
N GLY A 279 3.48 37.00 9.75
CA GLY A 279 4.62 36.43 9.05
C GLY A 279 5.18 35.20 9.74
N VAL A 280 6.02 34.51 9.03
CA VAL A 280 6.77 33.33 9.47
C VAL A 280 8.25 33.64 9.36
N ASP A 281 9.00 33.33 10.40
CA ASP A 281 10.42 33.73 10.52
C ASP A 281 10.59 35.24 10.34
N ASP A 282 11.42 35.64 9.38
CA ASP A 282 11.67 37.03 9.03
C ASP A 282 10.85 37.51 7.81
N GLN A 283 9.94 36.69 7.33
CA GLN A 283 9.17 36.96 6.11
C GLN A 283 7.71 37.32 6.43
N VAL A 284 7.25 38.38 5.82
CA VAL A 284 5.83 38.77 5.83
C VAL A 284 5.07 37.86 4.88
N ILE A 285 3.94 37.33 5.34
CA ILE A 285 3.02 36.56 4.52
C ILE A 285 1.89 37.51 4.06
N LEU A 286 1.94 37.90 2.79
CA LEU A 286 0.98 38.82 2.20
C LEU A 286 -0.40 38.17 1.99
N ASN A 287 -0.39 36.89 1.54
CA ASN A 287 -1.59 36.11 1.29
C ASN A 287 -1.56 34.84 2.15
N PRO A 288 -2.01 34.89 3.39
CA PRO A 288 -1.97 33.72 4.29
C PRO A 288 -2.74 32.50 3.74
N GLU A 289 -3.78 32.73 2.96
CA GLU A 289 -4.62 31.67 2.38
C GLU A 289 -3.85 30.80 1.37
N GLU A 290 -2.87 31.34 0.68
CA GLU A 290 -2.02 30.56 -0.25
C GLU A 290 -1.20 29.49 0.47
N MET A 291 -0.88 29.73 1.73
CA MET A 291 -0.17 28.76 2.59
C MET A 291 -1.13 27.97 3.50
N ASN A 292 -2.42 28.02 3.25
CA ASN A 292 -3.48 27.47 4.08
C ASN A 292 -3.55 28.03 5.51
N TYR A 293 -2.95 29.18 5.75
CA TYR A 293 -3.13 29.90 7.01
C TYR A 293 -4.44 30.67 6.98
N SER A 294 -5.07 30.80 8.13
CA SER A 294 -6.24 31.67 8.30
C SER A 294 -5.91 32.80 9.26
N LEU A 295 -6.03 34.01 8.80
CA LEU A 295 -5.91 35.22 9.63
C LEU A 295 -7.31 35.83 9.79
N GLU A 296 -7.88 35.66 10.97
CA GLU A 296 -9.22 36.15 11.32
C GLU A 296 -9.13 37.26 12.36
N HIS A 297 -10.02 38.20 12.31
CA HIS A 297 -10.16 39.20 13.36
C HIS A 297 -11.63 39.59 13.58
N ASN A 298 -11.95 39.85 14.81
CA ASN A 298 -13.24 40.39 15.20
C ASN A 298 -13.02 41.67 16.03
N GLU A 299 -14.04 42.13 16.73
CA GLU A 299 -13.94 43.32 17.55
C GLU A 299 -13.00 43.15 18.75
N THR A 300 -12.81 41.97 19.26
CA THR A 300 -12.11 41.71 20.51
C THR A 300 -10.73 41.05 20.34
N HIS A 301 -10.52 40.26 19.30
CA HIS A 301 -9.29 39.54 19.14
C HIS A 301 -8.88 39.33 17.67
N ILE A 302 -7.61 39.02 17.49
CA ILE A 302 -6.97 38.55 16.24
C ILE A 302 -6.59 37.12 16.44
N ARG A 303 -6.93 36.29 15.48
CA ARG A 303 -6.66 34.86 15.53
C ARG A 303 -5.91 34.40 14.28
N ILE A 304 -4.79 33.74 14.50
CA ILE A 304 -4.03 33.05 13.44
C ILE A 304 -4.25 31.56 13.62
N ILE A 305 -4.79 30.91 12.59
CA ILE A 305 -5.05 29.49 12.58
C ILE A 305 -4.14 28.85 11.54
N ILE A 306 -3.34 27.88 11.96
CA ILE A 306 -2.37 27.19 11.13
C ILE A 306 -2.65 25.70 11.18
N PRO A 307 -2.88 25.05 10.03
CA PRO A 307 -2.97 23.59 9.98
C PRO A 307 -1.68 22.96 10.44
N ILE A 308 -1.76 21.90 11.25
CA ILE A 308 -0.58 21.16 11.68
C ILE A 308 0.06 20.47 10.48
N GLY A 309 1.35 20.72 10.27
CA GLY A 309 2.08 20.29 9.10
C GLY A 309 2.09 21.26 7.92
N ALA A 310 1.50 22.46 8.08
CA ALA A 310 1.54 23.48 7.05
C ALA A 310 2.96 23.92 6.71
N GLU A 311 3.16 24.35 5.48
CA GLU A 311 4.43 24.92 5.03
C GLU A 311 4.83 26.13 5.90
N GLY A 312 6.12 26.34 6.11
CA GLY A 312 6.66 27.40 6.96
C GLY A 312 7.02 26.96 8.37
N GLY A 313 6.42 25.90 8.88
CA GLY A 313 6.80 25.22 10.10
C GLY A 313 7.45 23.86 9.83
N LYS A 314 7.94 23.25 10.88
CA LYS A 314 8.55 21.92 10.84
C LYS A 314 7.71 20.92 11.61
N LEU A 315 7.28 19.90 10.89
CA LEU A 315 6.68 18.71 11.47
C LEU A 315 7.78 17.65 11.63
N GLU A 316 8.00 17.20 12.84
CA GLU A 316 9.01 16.18 13.13
C GLU A 316 8.42 15.05 13.96
N SER A 317 8.98 13.87 13.76
CA SER A 317 8.60 12.70 14.52
C SER A 317 9.28 12.69 15.90
N SER A 318 8.59 12.17 16.87
CA SER A 318 9.07 12.06 18.24
C SER A 318 8.55 10.78 18.90
N ILE A 319 9.26 10.34 19.92
CA ILE A 319 8.85 9.24 20.78
C ILE A 319 8.67 9.76 22.21
N SER A 320 7.51 9.50 22.76
CA SER A 320 7.21 9.83 24.16
C SER A 320 6.49 8.67 24.84
N GLY A 321 7.05 8.21 25.95
CA GLY A 321 6.49 7.06 26.68
C GLY A 321 6.40 5.76 25.86
N GLY A 322 7.31 5.57 24.90
CA GLY A 322 7.30 4.43 23.99
C GLY A 322 6.27 4.54 22.83
N ALA A 323 5.52 5.61 22.75
CA ALA A 323 4.57 5.86 21.68
C ALA A 323 5.16 6.77 20.60
N TYR A 324 4.81 6.49 19.34
CA TYR A 324 5.14 7.34 18.21
C TYR A 324 4.16 8.50 18.10
N GLY A 325 4.66 9.65 17.77
CA GLY A 325 3.86 10.84 17.52
C GLY A 325 4.65 11.89 16.80
N VAL A 326 4.02 13.04 16.62
CA VAL A 326 4.59 14.17 15.90
C VAL A 326 4.54 15.43 16.74
N ILE A 327 5.46 16.33 16.48
CA ILE A 327 5.54 17.67 17.06
C ILE A 327 5.65 18.64 15.91
N TYR A 328 4.82 19.68 15.92
CA TYR A 328 4.87 20.74 14.94
C TYR A 328 5.35 22.03 15.59
N SER A 329 6.32 22.68 14.97
CA SER A 329 6.88 23.93 15.43
C SER A 329 6.83 24.98 14.31
N ILE A 330 6.50 26.19 14.66
CA ILE A 330 6.48 27.32 13.75
C ILE A 330 6.82 28.61 14.50
N ASP A 331 7.62 29.47 13.86
CA ASP A 331 7.98 30.79 14.36
C ASP A 331 7.11 31.83 13.68
N LEU A 332 6.23 32.44 14.46
CA LEU A 332 5.27 33.42 13.97
C LEU A 332 5.57 34.80 14.51
N PHE A 333 5.16 35.79 13.76
CA PHE A 333 5.00 37.14 14.27
C PHE A 333 3.70 37.75 13.76
N LEU A 334 3.15 38.66 14.56
CA LEU A 334 1.99 39.44 14.25
C LEU A 334 2.35 40.91 14.38
N GLU A 335 1.97 41.73 13.42
CA GLU A 335 2.10 43.18 13.46
C GLU A 335 0.75 43.83 13.28
N HIS A 336 0.30 44.54 14.31
CA HIS A 336 -1.00 45.25 14.33
C HIS A 336 -0.72 46.73 14.48
N THR A 337 -1.21 47.51 13.53
CA THR A 337 -1.13 48.97 13.55
C THR A 337 -2.49 49.56 13.74
N TRP A 338 -2.63 50.45 14.72
CA TRP A 338 -3.87 51.17 14.98
C TRP A 338 -3.67 52.64 15.31
N THR A 339 -4.75 53.37 15.34
CA THR A 339 -4.79 54.75 15.80
C THR A 339 -5.82 54.88 16.92
N ASP A 340 -5.54 55.74 17.87
CA ASP A 340 -6.47 56.09 18.96
C ASP A 340 -6.29 57.56 19.37
N ALA A 341 -7.04 58.00 20.39
CA ALA A 341 -6.93 59.36 20.89
C ALA A 341 -5.60 59.67 21.61
N GLY A 342 -4.90 58.63 22.10
CA GLY A 342 -3.65 58.82 22.83
C GLY A 342 -2.42 58.96 21.95
N TRP A 343 -2.41 58.25 20.84
CA TRP A 343 -1.29 58.17 19.90
C TRP A 343 -1.77 58.21 18.46
N GLN A 344 -1.10 58.98 17.62
CA GLN A 344 -1.45 59.06 16.19
C GLN A 344 -1.39 57.69 15.53
N THR A 345 -0.34 56.90 15.81
CA THR A 345 -0.17 55.58 15.30
C THR A 345 0.55 54.72 16.34
N THR A 346 0.03 53.56 16.62
CA THR A 346 0.68 52.53 17.42
C THR A 346 0.95 51.31 16.56
N LYS A 347 2.19 50.86 16.56
CA LYS A 347 2.61 49.63 15.89
C LYS A 347 2.94 48.59 16.94
N TYR A 348 2.17 47.55 16.97
CA TYR A 348 2.25 46.49 17.96
C TYR A 348 2.75 45.22 17.30
N THR A 349 3.91 44.74 17.69
CA THR A 349 4.53 43.57 17.12
C THR A 349 4.72 42.52 18.19
N VAL A 350 4.27 41.30 17.91
CA VAL A 350 4.46 40.12 18.78
C VAL A 350 5.20 39.07 18.00
N ILE A 351 6.28 38.58 18.56
CA ILE A 351 7.06 37.46 18.03
C ILE A 351 6.88 36.27 18.96
N LYS A 352 6.52 35.13 18.39
CA LYS A 352 6.21 33.93 19.15
C LYS A 352 6.69 32.68 18.43
N SER A 353 7.53 31.92 19.10
CA SER A 353 7.85 30.54 18.69
C SER A 353 6.84 29.59 19.32
N ILE A 354 6.15 28.83 18.51
CA ILE A 354 5.10 27.94 18.95
C ILE A 354 5.49 26.50 18.63
N THR A 355 5.44 25.67 19.65
CA THR A 355 5.66 24.23 19.51
C THR A 355 4.47 23.50 20.08
N THR A 356 3.87 22.61 19.31
CA THR A 356 2.76 21.79 19.79
C THR A 356 3.24 20.80 20.85
N PRO A 357 2.37 20.37 21.74
CA PRO A 357 2.66 19.22 22.57
C PRO A 357 2.81 17.97 21.69
N PHE A 358 3.38 16.91 22.25
CA PHE A 358 3.44 15.62 21.60
C PHE A 358 2.04 15.16 21.20
N MET A 359 1.84 14.90 19.91
CA MET A 359 0.59 14.40 19.35
C MET A 359 0.76 12.92 19.00
N PRO A 360 0.19 11.99 19.80
CA PRO A 360 0.30 10.58 19.53
C PRO A 360 -0.32 10.24 18.17
N GLN A 361 0.39 9.43 17.39
CA GLN A 361 -0.12 8.83 16.17
C GLN A 361 0.06 7.33 16.23
N THR A 362 -0.99 6.59 15.88
CA THR A 362 -0.90 5.15 15.79
C THR A 362 -0.47 4.78 14.39
N PRO A 363 0.70 4.15 14.21
CA PRO A 363 1.09 3.63 12.91
C PRO A 363 0.09 2.61 12.43
N THR A 364 -0.21 2.62 11.13
CA THR A 364 -1.13 1.70 10.51
C THR A 364 -0.38 0.57 9.82
N VAL A 365 -0.91 -0.62 9.95
CA VAL A 365 -0.46 -1.79 9.21
C VAL A 365 -1.55 -2.14 8.20
N ILE A 366 -1.24 -2.02 6.92
CA ILE A 366 -2.16 -2.32 5.84
C ILE A 366 -1.76 -3.66 5.23
N ASN A 367 -2.67 -4.59 5.26
CA ASN A 367 -2.49 -5.90 4.64
C ASN A 367 -2.97 -5.86 3.19
N ASN A 368 -2.03 -5.76 2.26
CA ASN A 368 -2.27 -5.80 0.82
C ASN A 368 -2.00 -7.20 0.23
N THR A 369 -1.97 -8.21 1.07
CA THR A 369 -1.68 -9.58 0.65
C THR A 369 -2.76 -10.10 -0.28
N VAL A 370 -2.34 -10.58 -1.44
CA VAL A 370 -3.17 -11.32 -2.38
C VAL A 370 -2.88 -12.81 -2.16
N PRO A 371 -3.86 -13.59 -1.64
CA PRO A 371 -3.60 -14.97 -1.23
C PRO A 371 -3.04 -15.84 -2.35
N GLU A 372 -3.48 -15.61 -3.58
CA GLU A 372 -3.10 -16.39 -4.76
C GLU A 372 -1.62 -16.22 -5.14
N GLU A 373 -1.01 -15.10 -4.79
CA GLU A 373 0.41 -14.85 -5.02
C GLU A 373 1.32 -15.55 -4.03
N ARG A 374 0.75 -16.09 -2.93
CA ARG A 374 1.47 -16.75 -1.85
C ARG A 374 2.60 -15.89 -1.26
N LEU A 375 2.35 -14.60 -1.22
CA LEU A 375 3.30 -13.60 -0.76
C LEU A 375 2.57 -12.60 0.14
N PHE A 376 3.04 -12.46 1.38
CA PHE A 376 2.59 -11.35 2.22
C PHE A 376 3.08 -10.05 1.65
N ASN A 377 2.19 -9.11 1.49
CA ASN A 377 2.49 -7.73 1.14
C ASN A 377 1.89 -6.83 2.22
N VAL A 378 2.76 -6.32 3.08
CA VAL A 378 2.36 -5.54 4.24
C VAL A 378 2.97 -4.16 4.15
N VAL A 379 2.12 -3.14 4.25
CA VAL A 379 2.54 -1.74 4.29
C VAL A 379 2.43 -1.25 5.71
N PHE A 380 3.56 -0.87 6.29
CA PHE A 380 3.64 -0.27 7.60
C PHE A 380 3.91 1.22 7.46
N GLY A 381 2.98 2.02 7.86
CA GLY A 381 3.17 3.40 7.53
C GLY A 381 2.27 4.41 8.13
N HIS A 382 2.32 5.43 7.38
CA HIS A 382 2.20 6.85 7.46
C HIS A 382 3.19 7.45 8.46
N PHE A 383 4.48 7.32 8.12
CA PHE A 383 5.56 7.99 8.84
C PHE A 383 6.03 9.23 8.09
N LEU A 384 6.56 10.18 8.82
CA LEU A 384 7.27 11.31 8.23
C LEU A 384 8.61 10.87 7.63
N PRO A 385 9.19 11.67 6.71
CA PRO A 385 10.46 11.32 6.08
C PRO A 385 11.66 11.15 7.02
N ASP A 386 11.58 11.64 8.25
CA ASP A 386 12.61 11.54 9.28
C ASP A 386 12.66 10.19 10.02
N VAL A 387 11.79 9.27 9.66
CA VAL A 387 11.75 7.92 10.20
C VAL A 387 12.44 6.96 9.24
N SER A 388 13.32 6.12 9.78
CA SER A 388 14.00 5.09 9.00
C SER A 388 13.84 3.71 9.66
N LEU A 389 13.70 2.69 8.84
CA LEU A 389 13.68 1.32 9.30
C LEU A 389 15.11 0.83 9.56
N VAL A 390 15.36 0.34 10.75
CA VAL A 390 16.68 -0.15 11.17
C VAL A 390 16.78 -1.66 11.08
N ALA A 391 15.76 -2.35 11.57
CA ALA A 391 15.74 -3.79 11.63
C ALA A 391 14.30 -4.30 11.66
N ILE A 392 14.13 -5.57 11.34
CA ILE A 392 12.88 -6.30 11.50
C ILE A 392 13.15 -7.59 12.25
N ALA A 393 12.14 -8.14 12.90
CA ALA A 393 12.15 -9.50 13.41
C ALA A 393 10.92 -10.23 12.89
N ILE A 394 11.12 -11.40 12.30
CA ILE A 394 10.05 -12.24 11.78
C ILE A 394 10.03 -13.53 12.58
N GLY A 395 8.88 -13.87 13.14
CA GLY A 395 8.74 -15.04 14.02
C GLY A 395 9.68 -14.97 15.24
N ASN A 396 9.91 -13.78 15.79
CA ASN A 396 10.84 -13.47 16.88
C ASN A 396 12.34 -13.67 16.56
N VAL A 397 12.68 -13.86 15.30
CA VAL A 397 14.09 -13.92 14.85
C VAL A 397 14.49 -12.56 14.28
N PRO A 398 15.47 -11.89 14.87
CA PRO A 398 15.89 -10.56 14.42
C PRO A 398 16.73 -10.65 13.15
N PHE A 399 16.51 -9.67 12.25
CA PHE A 399 17.27 -9.46 11.04
C PHE A 399 17.63 -8.00 10.91
N THR A 400 18.89 -7.72 10.57
CA THR A 400 19.23 -6.42 10.00
C THR A 400 18.63 -6.32 8.60
N LEU A 401 18.50 -5.12 8.04
CA LEU A 401 17.98 -4.97 6.68
C LEU A 401 18.79 -5.75 5.65
N ARG A 402 20.10 -5.80 5.83
CA ARG A 402 20.99 -6.57 4.96
C ARG A 402 20.75 -8.06 5.07
N GLU A 403 20.63 -8.58 6.28
CA GLU A 403 20.32 -10.00 6.53
C GLU A 403 18.95 -10.38 6.00
N ALA A 404 17.96 -9.51 6.15
CA ALA A 404 16.62 -9.72 5.62
C ALA A 404 16.62 -9.83 4.09
N HIS A 405 17.35 -8.98 3.40
CA HIS A 405 17.50 -9.08 1.94
C HIS A 405 18.23 -10.37 1.51
N HIS A 406 19.24 -10.78 2.24
CA HIS A 406 19.93 -12.05 1.98
C HIS A 406 19.04 -13.27 2.21
N HIS A 407 18.14 -13.19 3.18
CA HIS A 407 17.19 -14.27 3.45
C HIS A 407 16.09 -14.37 2.38
N GLY A 408 15.88 -13.32 1.60
CA GLY A 408 14.88 -13.27 0.53
C GLY A 408 13.66 -12.41 0.84
N PHE A 409 13.62 -11.71 1.98
CA PHE A 409 12.61 -10.71 2.26
C PHE A 409 12.84 -9.48 1.41
N ARG A 410 11.76 -8.91 0.88
CA ARG A 410 11.82 -7.66 0.13
C ARG A 410 11.29 -6.54 1.00
N ILE A 411 12.14 -5.55 1.27
CA ILE A 411 11.81 -4.39 2.09
C ILE A 411 12.18 -3.14 1.32
N TYR A 412 11.22 -2.24 1.14
CA TYR A 412 11.46 -0.96 0.47
C TYR A 412 10.48 0.09 0.97
N GLU A 413 10.85 1.36 0.77
CA GLU A 413 10.02 2.49 1.14
C GLU A 413 9.06 2.84 0.00
N THR A 414 7.84 3.26 0.35
CA THR A 414 6.87 3.80 -0.60
C THR A 414 6.40 5.17 -0.14
N PRO A 415 6.48 6.18 -1.02
CA PRO A 415 5.93 7.49 -0.71
C PRO A 415 4.41 7.49 -0.90
N PHE A 416 3.72 8.23 -0.03
CA PHE A 416 2.29 8.51 -0.17
C PHE A 416 2.05 9.92 -0.68
N SER A 417 0.86 10.16 -1.24
CA SER A 417 0.49 11.46 -1.83
C SER A 417 0.43 12.61 -0.83
N ASN A 418 0.29 12.32 0.45
CA ASN A 418 0.24 13.31 1.54
C ASN A 418 1.64 13.71 2.08
N GLY A 419 2.71 13.29 1.43
CA GLY A 419 4.08 13.57 1.86
C GLY A 419 4.63 12.64 2.94
N THR A 420 3.83 11.69 3.43
CA THR A 420 4.28 10.63 4.33
C THR A 420 4.85 9.45 3.55
N LYS A 421 5.51 8.55 4.24
CA LYS A 421 6.03 7.31 3.65
C LYS A 421 5.63 6.08 4.46
N GLY A 422 5.68 4.94 3.81
CA GLY A 422 5.50 3.65 4.45
C GLY A 422 6.59 2.68 4.06
N PHE A 423 6.69 1.59 4.80
CA PHE A 423 7.62 0.50 4.53
C PHE A 423 6.83 -0.69 4.03
N ILE A 424 7.17 -1.18 2.86
CA ILE A 424 6.59 -2.39 2.29
C ILE A 424 7.49 -3.56 2.65
N LEU A 425 6.88 -4.59 3.23
CA LEU A 425 7.50 -5.87 3.52
C LEU A 425 6.81 -6.96 2.72
N GLU A 426 7.57 -7.70 1.95
CA GLU A 426 7.11 -8.87 1.21
C GLU A 426 7.81 -10.12 1.75
N VAL A 427 7.00 -11.08 2.19
CA VAL A 427 7.46 -12.35 2.76
C VAL A 427 6.68 -13.49 2.13
N SER A 428 7.38 -14.52 1.64
CA SER A 428 6.75 -15.72 1.08
C SER A 428 6.00 -16.52 2.16
N PHE A 429 4.84 -17.06 1.81
CA PHE A 429 4.11 -17.99 2.68
C PHE A 429 4.91 -19.26 3.01
N ASP A 430 5.82 -19.63 2.14
CA ASP A 430 6.67 -20.81 2.31
C ASP A 430 7.91 -20.58 3.19
N ASP A 431 8.11 -19.34 3.64
CA ASP A 431 9.20 -19.02 4.54
C ASP A 431 9.05 -19.77 5.88
N PRO A 432 10.14 -20.37 6.40
CA PRO A 432 10.09 -21.18 7.63
C PRO A 432 9.67 -20.38 8.88
N TYR A 433 9.79 -19.06 8.86
CA TYR A 433 9.39 -18.21 9.99
C TYR A 433 7.92 -17.77 9.94
N VAL A 434 7.21 -18.08 8.85
CA VAL A 434 5.76 -17.86 8.75
C VAL A 434 5.05 -19.00 9.44
N LEU A 435 4.14 -18.68 10.34
CA LEU A 435 3.32 -19.67 11.03
C LEU A 435 2.24 -20.19 10.10
N LYS A 436 2.07 -21.50 10.08
CA LYS A 436 1.04 -22.19 9.31
C LYS A 436 0.12 -22.92 10.27
N GLU A 437 -1.17 -22.64 10.17
CA GLU A 437 -2.20 -23.29 10.95
C GLU A 437 -3.32 -23.79 10.04
N TYR A 438 -3.66 -25.05 10.14
CA TYR A 438 -4.81 -25.61 9.43
C TYR A 438 -6.09 -25.25 10.17
N VAL A 439 -6.85 -24.30 9.65
CA VAL A 439 -8.10 -23.83 10.24
C VAL A 439 -9.20 -24.89 10.05
N ASN A 440 -9.26 -25.44 8.85
CA ASN A 440 -10.04 -26.60 8.51
C ASN A 440 -9.30 -27.41 7.43
N ARG A 441 -9.90 -28.50 6.95
CA ARG A 441 -9.22 -29.40 5.99
C ARG A 441 -8.93 -28.75 4.62
N ASN A 442 -9.46 -27.58 4.38
CA ASN A 442 -9.44 -26.92 3.07
C ASN A 442 -8.79 -25.54 3.11
N GLU A 443 -8.46 -25.04 4.28
CA GLU A 443 -7.92 -23.70 4.44
C GLU A 443 -6.74 -23.71 5.39
N THR A 444 -5.65 -23.13 4.94
CA THR A 444 -4.48 -22.89 5.75
C THR A 444 -4.42 -21.40 6.08
N LYS A 445 -4.33 -21.13 7.35
CA LYS A 445 -4.08 -19.79 7.86
C LYS A 445 -2.58 -19.59 7.96
N TYR A 446 -2.09 -18.57 7.27
CA TYR A 446 -0.73 -18.12 7.37
C TYR A 446 -0.69 -16.90 8.25
N THR A 447 0.20 -16.89 9.22
CA THR A 447 0.37 -15.78 10.16
C THR A 447 1.81 -15.28 10.08
N LEU A 448 1.95 -14.01 9.76
CA LEU A 448 3.22 -13.29 9.78
C LEU A 448 3.29 -12.46 11.07
N LEU A 449 4.18 -12.83 11.97
CA LEU A 449 4.53 -12.03 13.14
C LEU A 449 5.75 -11.20 12.81
N VAL A 450 5.59 -9.89 12.77
CA VAL A 450 6.68 -8.98 12.46
C VAL A 450 6.85 -7.94 13.55
N ASN A 451 8.07 -7.72 14.00
CA ASN A 451 8.45 -6.64 14.88
C ASN A 451 9.34 -5.68 14.10
N TYR A 452 8.90 -4.44 13.99
CA TYR A 452 9.66 -3.39 13.33
C TYR A 452 10.48 -2.64 14.36
N THR A 453 11.72 -2.35 14.03
CA THR A 453 12.59 -1.43 14.79
C THR A 453 12.90 -0.24 13.91
N LEU A 454 12.45 0.91 14.34
CA LEU A 454 12.57 2.17 13.60
C LEU A 454 13.48 3.13 14.37
N SER A 455 14.22 3.93 13.63
CA SER A 455 14.92 5.10 14.16
C SER A 455 14.09 6.35 13.83
N VAL A 456 13.68 7.06 14.86
CA VAL A 456 12.66 8.11 14.75
C VAL A 456 13.25 9.46 15.11
N GLY A 457 12.98 10.41 14.24
CA GLY A 457 13.25 11.83 14.41
C GLY A 457 14.72 12.20 14.37
N PRO A 458 15.02 13.48 14.62
CA PRO A 458 16.40 13.96 14.63
C PRO A 458 17.23 13.37 15.78
N GLU A 459 16.58 12.91 16.85
CA GLU A 459 17.24 12.31 18.00
C GLU A 459 17.64 10.84 17.81
N MET A 460 17.22 10.22 16.70
CA MET A 460 17.49 8.81 16.38
C MET A 460 17.02 7.85 17.47
N THR A 461 15.88 8.15 18.09
CA THR A 461 15.28 7.30 19.13
C THR A 461 14.69 6.06 18.52
N LEU A 462 14.95 4.89 19.12
CA LEU A 462 14.42 3.63 18.65
C LEU A 462 12.93 3.49 19.03
N TYR A 463 12.14 3.08 18.06
CA TYR A 463 10.74 2.76 18.23
C TYR A 463 10.47 1.33 17.77
N TYR A 464 9.74 0.59 18.58
CA TYR A 464 9.40 -0.80 18.35
C TYR A 464 7.90 -0.95 18.13
N HIS A 465 7.54 -1.61 17.07
CA HIS A 465 6.14 -1.90 16.77
C HIS A 465 5.98 -3.35 16.34
N SER A 466 5.03 -4.04 16.97
CA SER A 466 4.68 -5.42 16.64
C SER A 466 3.42 -5.43 15.80
N ALA A 467 3.43 -6.21 14.75
CA ALA A 467 2.28 -6.43 13.89
C ALA A 467 2.07 -7.93 13.67
N GLU A 468 0.83 -8.32 13.64
CA GLU A 468 0.39 -9.64 13.26
C GLU A 468 -0.48 -9.53 12.01
N VAL A 469 -0.07 -10.21 10.96
CA VAL A 469 -0.77 -10.19 9.68
C VAL A 469 -1.18 -11.60 9.34
N GLU A 470 -2.46 -11.79 9.12
CA GLU A 470 -3.04 -13.08 8.82
C GLU A 470 -3.56 -13.12 7.38
N CYS A 471 -3.40 -14.26 6.74
CA CYS A 471 -3.98 -14.55 5.46
C CYS A 471 -4.46 -16.00 5.44
N VAL A 472 -5.72 -16.18 5.05
CA VAL A 472 -6.29 -17.51 4.87
C VAL A 472 -6.29 -17.82 3.38
N LEU A 473 -5.63 -18.90 3.01
CA LEU A 473 -5.60 -19.39 1.65
C LEU A 473 -6.30 -20.75 1.62
N ALA A 474 -7.15 -20.95 0.63
CA ALA A 474 -7.63 -22.26 0.25
C ALA A 474 -6.48 -23.04 -0.40
N ASP A 475 -5.52 -23.40 0.43
CA ASP A 475 -4.28 -24.06 0.02
C ASP A 475 -4.45 -25.55 0.20
N ILE A 476 -4.70 -26.20 -0.90
CA ILE A 476 -4.94 -27.63 -0.93
C ILE A 476 -3.58 -28.32 -1.03
N GLU A 477 -3.25 -29.12 -0.05
CA GLU A 477 -2.22 -30.13 -0.24
C GLU A 477 -2.66 -31.07 -1.37
N ILE A 478 -1.93 -31.04 -2.48
CA ILE A 478 -2.17 -31.94 -3.60
C ILE A 478 -1.96 -33.35 -3.10
N PRO A 479 -3.00 -34.17 -3.06
CA PRO A 479 -2.85 -35.53 -2.56
C PRO A 479 -1.94 -36.33 -3.47
N GLU A 480 -1.07 -37.10 -2.88
CA GLU A 480 -0.27 -38.06 -3.61
C GLU A 480 -1.13 -39.32 -3.88
N ALA A 481 -1.36 -39.61 -5.16
CA ALA A 481 -2.13 -40.79 -5.53
C ALA A 481 -1.24 -42.03 -5.55
N VAL A 482 -1.73 -43.10 -5.01
CA VAL A 482 -1.07 -44.41 -5.05
C VAL A 482 -1.77 -45.31 -6.05
N GLY A 483 -1.00 -45.78 -7.06
CA GLY A 483 -1.46 -46.72 -8.03
C GLY A 483 -1.12 -48.16 -7.61
N ALA A 484 -2.05 -49.09 -7.83
CA ALA A 484 -1.87 -50.52 -7.60
C ALA A 484 -2.64 -51.29 -8.68
N CYS A 485 -2.33 -52.58 -8.84
CA CYS A 485 -3.02 -53.44 -9.81
C CYS A 485 -3.19 -54.84 -9.23
N ASP A 486 -4.27 -55.48 -9.63
CA ASP A 486 -4.43 -56.91 -9.49
C ASP A 486 -4.50 -57.61 -10.87
N GLU A 487 -4.98 -58.81 -10.98
CA GLU A 487 -5.06 -59.55 -12.22
C GLU A 487 -6.03 -58.98 -13.27
N GLU A 488 -7.03 -58.22 -12.80
CA GLU A 488 -8.14 -57.76 -13.64
C GLU A 488 -8.41 -56.25 -13.54
N ASN A 489 -7.86 -55.56 -12.54
CA ASN A 489 -8.18 -54.16 -12.24
C ASN A 489 -6.94 -53.33 -12.00
N LEU A 490 -7.11 -52.04 -12.33
CA LEU A 490 -6.24 -50.97 -11.88
C LEU A 490 -6.90 -50.28 -10.67
N TYR A 491 -6.08 -49.90 -9.70
CA TYR A 491 -6.51 -49.21 -8.51
C TYR A 491 -5.82 -47.88 -8.40
N LEU A 492 -6.60 -46.85 -8.12
CA LEU A 492 -6.11 -45.54 -7.81
C LEU A 492 -6.64 -45.12 -6.42
N THR A 493 -5.73 -44.91 -5.50
CA THR A 493 -6.05 -44.48 -4.14
C THR A 493 -5.59 -43.07 -3.93
N LEU A 494 -6.51 -42.20 -3.55
CA LEU A 494 -6.30 -40.77 -3.29
C LEU A 494 -6.74 -40.43 -1.86
N PRO A 495 -5.89 -39.78 -1.05
CA PRO A 495 -6.33 -39.22 0.21
C PRO A 495 -7.30 -38.08 -0.07
N THR A 496 -8.47 -38.09 0.55
CA THR A 496 -9.54 -37.14 0.22
C THR A 496 -9.65 -36.00 1.21
N PHE A 497 -9.24 -36.10 2.43
CA PHE A 497 -9.28 -35.08 3.48
C PHE A 497 -10.47 -34.09 3.42
N GLY A 498 -11.58 -34.46 2.78
CA GLY A 498 -12.76 -33.58 2.65
C GLY A 498 -12.66 -32.48 1.60
N LEU A 499 -11.80 -32.62 0.61
CA LEU A 499 -11.39 -31.57 -0.35
C LEU A 499 -12.31 -31.34 -1.56
N HIS A 500 -13.54 -31.91 -1.55
CA HIS A 500 -14.44 -31.85 -2.72
C HIS A 500 -14.91 -30.43 -3.13
N GLN A 501 -14.65 -29.43 -2.32
CA GLN A 501 -15.07 -28.06 -2.63
C GLN A 501 -14.09 -27.30 -3.54
N TYR A 502 -12.87 -27.78 -3.70
CA TYR A 502 -11.81 -27.02 -4.36
C TYR A 502 -11.26 -27.68 -5.62
N TRP A 503 -11.33 -28.99 -5.70
CA TRP A 503 -10.86 -29.74 -6.82
C TRP A 503 -11.74 -30.93 -7.14
N ASP A 504 -11.75 -31.28 -8.41
CA ASP A 504 -12.45 -32.44 -8.95
C ASP A 504 -11.49 -33.28 -9.79
N LEU A 505 -11.80 -34.58 -9.86
CA LEU A 505 -11.12 -35.49 -10.72
C LEU A 505 -11.73 -35.47 -12.12
N TYR A 506 -10.89 -35.36 -13.12
CA TYR A 506 -11.27 -35.38 -14.50
C TYR A 506 -10.63 -36.56 -15.24
N LEU A 507 -11.45 -37.22 -16.03
CA LEU A 507 -11.00 -38.21 -17.01
C LEU A 507 -11.01 -37.53 -18.38
N GLY A 508 -9.83 -37.10 -18.84
CA GLY A 508 -9.75 -36.20 -19.97
C GLY A 508 -10.44 -34.87 -19.68
N ASN A 509 -11.46 -34.54 -20.44
CA ASN A 509 -12.25 -33.31 -20.23
C ASN A 509 -13.57 -33.57 -19.48
N LYS A 510 -13.81 -34.76 -19.00
CA LYS A 510 -15.06 -35.16 -18.34
C LYS A 510 -14.85 -35.27 -16.84
N LEU A 511 -15.76 -34.64 -16.06
CA LEU A 511 -15.75 -34.76 -14.61
C LEU A 511 -16.00 -36.20 -14.20
N LEU A 512 -15.11 -36.76 -13.40
CA LEU A 512 -15.26 -38.08 -12.83
C LEU A 512 -16.23 -38.00 -11.62
N ASN A 513 -17.52 -38.13 -11.91
CA ASN A 513 -18.54 -38.19 -10.91
C ASN A 513 -19.06 -39.64 -10.72
N ARG A 514 -19.95 -39.83 -9.78
CA ARG A 514 -20.54 -41.15 -9.50
C ARG A 514 -21.25 -41.73 -10.73
N HIS A 515 -21.91 -40.89 -11.50
CA HIS A 515 -22.64 -41.33 -12.68
C HIS A 515 -21.67 -41.81 -13.78
N LEU A 516 -20.62 -41.06 -14.06
CA LEU A 516 -19.60 -41.44 -15.03
C LEU A 516 -18.88 -42.73 -14.59
N ALA A 517 -18.54 -42.83 -13.30
CA ALA A 517 -17.90 -44.01 -12.75
C ALA A 517 -18.75 -45.25 -12.91
N LEU A 518 -20.04 -45.20 -12.56
CA LEU A 518 -20.97 -46.31 -12.72
C LEU A 518 -21.17 -46.69 -14.20
N THR A 519 -21.29 -45.68 -15.05
CA THR A 519 -21.49 -45.91 -16.50
C THR A 519 -20.27 -46.56 -17.16
N ASN A 520 -19.07 -46.22 -16.74
CA ASN A 520 -17.86 -46.85 -17.21
C ASN A 520 -17.47 -48.15 -16.48
N GLY A 521 -18.23 -48.52 -15.47
CA GLY A 521 -18.00 -49.72 -14.71
C GLY A 521 -16.91 -49.62 -13.65
N TYR A 522 -16.56 -48.42 -13.25
CA TYR A 522 -15.64 -48.17 -12.12
C TYR A 522 -16.37 -48.39 -10.80
N LEU A 523 -15.64 -48.95 -9.85
CA LEU A 523 -16.12 -49.03 -8.45
C LEU A 523 -15.38 -47.98 -7.65
N ALA A 524 -16.15 -47.02 -7.13
CA ALA A 524 -15.62 -45.98 -6.27
C ALA A 524 -16.04 -46.24 -4.82
N ALA A 525 -15.06 -46.41 -3.95
CA ALA A 525 -15.26 -46.52 -2.51
C ALA A 525 -14.61 -45.35 -1.81
N THR A 526 -15.41 -44.62 -0.99
CA THR A 526 -14.89 -43.54 -0.17
C THR A 526 -15.00 -43.93 1.30
N ASN A 527 -13.92 -43.76 2.03
CA ASN A 527 -13.92 -43.75 3.48
C ASN A 527 -13.60 -42.34 3.99
N SER A 528 -13.47 -42.14 5.28
CA SER A 528 -13.23 -40.86 5.89
C SER A 528 -11.87 -40.22 5.47
N THR A 529 -10.97 -41.01 4.89
CA THR A 529 -9.59 -40.59 4.62
C THR A 529 -9.17 -40.77 3.17
N HIS A 530 -9.77 -41.70 2.42
CA HIS A 530 -9.32 -42.03 1.09
C HIS A 530 -10.48 -42.28 0.13
N LEU A 531 -10.28 -41.91 -1.14
CA LEU A 531 -11.04 -42.35 -2.29
C LEU A 531 -10.26 -43.48 -2.95
N ILE A 532 -10.87 -44.62 -3.08
CA ILE A 532 -10.35 -45.78 -3.80
C ILE A 532 -11.17 -45.97 -5.06
N LEU A 533 -10.52 -45.85 -6.19
CA LEU A 533 -11.13 -46.08 -7.50
C LEU A 533 -10.59 -47.42 -8.07
N GLN A 534 -11.51 -48.36 -8.25
CA GLN A 534 -11.18 -49.62 -8.92
C GLN A 534 -11.68 -49.55 -10.37
N ILE A 535 -10.76 -49.72 -11.28
CA ILE A 535 -10.98 -49.60 -12.71
C ILE A 535 -10.73 -50.95 -13.35
N PRO A 536 -11.78 -51.63 -13.82
CA PRO A 536 -11.60 -52.85 -14.57
C PRO A 536 -10.76 -52.64 -15.86
N LEU A 537 -9.95 -53.60 -16.21
CA LEU A 537 -9.06 -53.52 -17.38
C LEU A 537 -9.77 -53.06 -18.66
N PHE A 538 -10.99 -53.54 -18.89
CA PHE A 538 -11.72 -53.20 -20.10
C PHE A 538 -12.80 -52.09 -19.89
N ALA A 539 -12.70 -51.33 -18.79
CA ALA A 539 -13.57 -50.21 -18.55
C ALA A 539 -13.30 -49.03 -19.50
N GLY A 540 -14.27 -48.14 -19.67
CA GLY A 540 -14.09 -46.95 -20.48
C GLY A 540 -12.98 -46.06 -19.91
N GLY A 541 -12.21 -45.39 -20.77
CA GLY A 541 -11.17 -44.46 -20.37
C GLY A 541 -9.81 -45.09 -20.09
N VAL A 542 -9.69 -46.38 -20.12
CA VAL A 542 -8.41 -47.09 -20.01
C VAL A 542 -7.64 -46.92 -21.33
N ILE A 543 -6.39 -46.50 -21.21
CA ILE A 543 -5.48 -46.32 -22.35
C ILE A 543 -4.63 -47.56 -22.47
N TYR A 544 -4.58 -48.16 -23.66
CA TYR A 544 -3.77 -49.35 -23.93
C TYR A 544 -2.48 -48.95 -24.63
N GLU A 545 -1.37 -49.01 -23.89
CA GLU A 545 -0.05 -48.60 -24.39
C GLU A 545 0.57 -49.69 -25.30
N GLU A 546 0.50 -50.94 -24.89
CA GLU A 546 1.00 -52.08 -25.63
C GLU A 546 -0.02 -53.21 -25.56
N VAL A 547 -0.47 -53.64 -26.68
CA VAL A 547 -1.35 -54.77 -26.80
C VAL A 547 -0.69 -55.84 -27.67
N SER A 548 -0.43 -56.96 -27.06
CA SER A 548 0.07 -58.14 -27.73
C SER A 548 -0.87 -59.34 -27.52
N PHE A 549 -0.53 -60.43 -28.11
CA PHE A 549 -1.35 -61.64 -28.13
C PHE A 549 -1.79 -62.16 -26.75
N GLN A 550 -0.98 -61.99 -25.71
CA GLN A 550 -1.27 -62.50 -24.37
C GLN A 550 -1.06 -61.45 -23.27
N LYS A 551 -0.53 -60.26 -23.65
CA LYS A 551 -0.18 -59.23 -22.68
C LYS A 551 -0.72 -57.89 -23.07
N ILE A 552 -1.35 -57.24 -22.14
CA ILE A 552 -1.90 -55.87 -22.31
C ILE A 552 -1.22 -55.00 -21.29
N LYS A 553 -0.55 -53.94 -21.75
CA LYS A 553 -0.10 -52.84 -20.87
C LYS A 553 -1.13 -51.74 -20.93
N ALA A 554 -1.81 -51.54 -19.83
CA ALA A 554 -2.86 -50.55 -19.70
C ALA A 554 -2.48 -49.43 -18.74
N ARG A 555 -2.90 -48.25 -19.09
CA ARG A 555 -2.74 -47.04 -18.29
C ARG A 555 -4.07 -46.36 -18.06
N PHE A 556 -4.24 -45.82 -16.87
CA PHE A 556 -5.38 -45.00 -16.55
C PHE A 556 -4.90 -43.64 -16.01
N ASP A 557 -5.28 -42.58 -16.69
CA ASP A 557 -4.87 -41.21 -16.35
C ASP A 557 -6.06 -40.43 -15.81
N VAL A 558 -5.83 -39.73 -14.70
CA VAL A 558 -6.80 -38.85 -14.07
C VAL A 558 -6.15 -37.53 -13.79
N ALA A 559 -6.84 -36.44 -14.12
CA ALA A 559 -6.39 -35.09 -13.82
C ALA A 559 -7.12 -34.54 -12.61
N LEU A 560 -6.36 -33.92 -11.74
CA LEU A 560 -6.92 -33.11 -10.63
C LEU A 560 -6.99 -31.68 -11.09
N ARG A 561 -8.19 -31.10 -11.12
CA ARG A 561 -8.41 -29.72 -11.58
C ARG A 561 -9.13 -28.89 -10.53
N LYS A 562 -8.81 -27.60 -10.46
CA LYS A 562 -9.53 -26.66 -9.62
C LYS A 562 -10.96 -26.44 -10.12
N VAL A 563 -11.94 -26.44 -9.20
CA VAL A 563 -13.35 -26.30 -9.54
C VAL A 563 -13.67 -25.00 -10.27
N ARG A 564 -13.06 -23.89 -9.90
CA ARG A 564 -13.38 -22.57 -10.46
C ARG A 564 -12.60 -22.20 -11.71
N THR A 565 -11.34 -22.56 -11.77
CA THR A 565 -10.43 -22.12 -12.84
C THR A 565 -10.16 -23.17 -13.89
N MET A 566 -10.55 -24.45 -13.63
CA MET A 566 -10.26 -25.61 -14.47
C MET A 566 -8.77 -25.85 -14.70
N GLU A 567 -7.92 -25.18 -13.92
CA GLU A 567 -6.48 -25.36 -13.95
C GLU A 567 -6.13 -26.78 -13.51
N THR A 568 -5.31 -27.47 -14.27
CA THR A 568 -4.82 -28.80 -13.91
C THR A 568 -3.75 -28.66 -12.84
N LEU A 569 -4.05 -29.16 -11.65
CA LEU A 569 -3.11 -29.18 -10.52
C LEU A 569 -2.08 -30.28 -10.66
N GLN A 570 -2.55 -31.48 -10.98
CA GLN A 570 -1.70 -32.65 -11.13
C GLN A 570 -2.37 -33.68 -12.01
N MET A 571 -1.55 -34.48 -12.69
CA MET A 571 -1.97 -35.66 -13.41
C MET A 571 -1.51 -36.90 -12.63
N PHE A 572 -2.45 -37.81 -12.42
CA PHE A 572 -2.16 -39.12 -11.84
C PHE A 572 -2.27 -40.20 -12.91
N SER A 573 -1.34 -41.11 -12.90
CA SER A 573 -1.29 -42.18 -13.87
C SER A 573 -0.96 -43.50 -13.18
N VAL A 574 -1.74 -44.52 -13.45
CA VAL A 574 -1.46 -45.88 -13.05
C VAL A 574 -1.29 -46.72 -14.29
N SER A 575 -0.17 -47.45 -14.42
CA SER A 575 0.14 -48.29 -15.56
C SER A 575 0.53 -49.67 -15.10
N CYS A 576 -0.11 -50.69 -15.68
CA CYS A 576 0.13 -52.10 -15.33
C CYS A 576 0.07 -52.98 -16.55
N SER A 577 0.73 -54.13 -16.42
CA SER A 577 0.69 -55.18 -17.43
C SER A 577 -0.21 -56.30 -16.95
N PHE A 578 -1.11 -56.68 -17.81
CA PHE A 578 -2.08 -57.76 -17.57
C PHE A 578 -1.86 -58.90 -18.54
N ASN A 579 -2.10 -60.11 -18.09
CA ASN A 579 -2.17 -61.29 -18.93
C ASN A 579 -3.65 -61.53 -19.29
N SER A 580 -4.00 -61.49 -20.54
CA SER A 580 -5.35 -61.73 -20.99
C SER A 580 -5.37 -62.58 -22.24
N SER A 581 -6.19 -63.61 -22.22
CA SER A 581 -6.30 -64.60 -23.30
C SER A 581 -7.44 -64.27 -24.29
N ALA A 582 -8.41 -63.43 -23.90
CA ALA A 582 -9.52 -63.04 -24.73
C ALA A 582 -9.96 -61.61 -24.43
N PHE A 583 -9.95 -60.75 -25.42
CA PHE A 583 -10.37 -59.35 -25.28
C PHE A 583 -10.82 -58.72 -26.59
N ILE A 584 -11.60 -57.69 -26.51
CA ILE A 584 -11.89 -56.75 -27.58
C ILE A 584 -11.58 -55.32 -27.06
N ILE A 585 -10.71 -54.66 -27.81
CA ILE A 585 -10.34 -53.27 -27.53
C ILE A 585 -10.74 -52.43 -28.74
N CYS A 586 -11.60 -51.45 -28.52
CA CYS A 586 -11.99 -50.44 -29.50
C CYS A 586 -11.28 -49.14 -29.14
N HIS A 587 -10.29 -48.74 -29.89
CA HIS A 587 -9.61 -47.46 -29.69
C HIS A 587 -10.40 -46.27 -30.18
N PRO A 588 -10.23 -45.08 -29.58
CA PRO A 588 -10.88 -43.86 -30.08
C PRO A 588 -10.50 -43.49 -31.52
N ASP A 589 -9.34 -43.91 -31.98
CA ASP A 589 -8.84 -43.70 -33.36
C ASP A 589 -9.46 -44.66 -34.40
N GLY A 590 -10.37 -45.50 -33.97
CA GLY A 590 -11.01 -46.48 -34.83
C GLY A 590 -10.24 -47.80 -35.01
N THR A 591 -9.12 -48.00 -34.33
CA THR A 591 -8.39 -49.27 -34.33
C THR A 591 -9.09 -50.28 -33.44
N ILE A 592 -9.36 -51.44 -33.97
CA ILE A 592 -9.97 -52.55 -33.25
C ILE A 592 -8.92 -53.66 -33.08
N MET A 593 -8.71 -54.08 -31.85
CA MET A 593 -7.83 -55.20 -31.48
C MET A 593 -8.61 -56.29 -30.79
N ILE A 594 -8.47 -57.54 -31.25
CA ILE A 594 -9.22 -58.64 -30.77
C ILE A 594 -8.27 -59.83 -30.53
N ALA A 595 -8.30 -60.34 -29.30
CA ALA A 595 -7.77 -61.70 -29.03
C ALA A 595 -8.94 -62.64 -28.81
N ALA A 596 -9.15 -63.54 -29.73
CA ALA A 596 -10.22 -64.52 -29.67
C ALA A 596 -9.68 -65.83 -29.10
N GLN A 597 -10.30 -66.35 -28.10
CA GLN A 597 -10.00 -67.68 -27.53
C GLN A 597 -11.08 -68.66 -27.93
N MET A 598 -10.67 -69.79 -28.29
CA MET A 598 -11.55 -70.89 -28.62
C MET A 598 -11.32 -72.14 -27.75
N LYS A 599 -12.41 -72.54 -27.12
CA LYS A 599 -12.47 -73.84 -26.36
C LYS A 599 -13.51 -74.73 -27.01
N THR A 600 -13.15 -75.25 -28.17
CA THR A 600 -14.00 -76.15 -28.92
C THR A 600 -13.33 -77.49 -29.13
N VAL A 601 -14.10 -78.56 -29.18
CA VAL A 601 -13.66 -79.89 -29.58
C VAL A 601 -14.45 -80.26 -30.78
N PRO A 602 -13.84 -80.61 -31.92
CA PRO A 602 -12.40 -80.69 -32.14
C PRO A 602 -11.67 -79.35 -32.22
N ALA A 603 -10.38 -79.33 -31.99
CA ALA A 603 -9.53 -78.16 -32.04
C ALA A 603 -9.61 -77.56 -33.45
N ILE A 604 -9.76 -76.23 -33.52
CA ILE A 604 -9.78 -75.44 -34.75
C ILE A 604 -8.35 -74.94 -35.01
N ASP A 605 -7.92 -75.00 -36.27
CA ASP A 605 -6.70 -74.33 -36.69
C ASP A 605 -6.89 -72.85 -36.75
N MET A 606 -6.34 -72.09 -35.72
CA MET A 606 -6.50 -70.66 -35.59
C MET A 606 -5.92 -69.89 -36.74
N SER A 607 -4.99 -70.46 -37.55
CA SER A 607 -4.44 -69.81 -38.75
C SER A 607 -5.51 -69.63 -39.83
N LYS A 608 -6.57 -70.44 -39.83
CA LYS A 608 -7.62 -70.44 -40.80
C LYS A 608 -8.84 -69.58 -40.38
N THR A 609 -8.71 -68.88 -39.30
CA THR A 609 -9.72 -67.88 -38.92
C THR A 609 -9.56 -66.59 -39.72
N LYS A 610 -10.65 -65.93 -40.05
CA LYS A 610 -10.68 -64.72 -40.87
C LYS A 610 -11.75 -63.79 -40.36
N LEU A 611 -11.62 -62.49 -40.69
CA LEU A 611 -12.66 -61.51 -40.56
C LEU A 611 -13.69 -61.64 -41.71
N ARG A 612 -14.72 -60.75 -41.70
CA ARG A 612 -15.73 -60.74 -42.76
C ARG A 612 -15.12 -60.65 -44.15
N ASP A 613 -14.07 -59.85 -44.30
CA ASP A 613 -13.17 -59.90 -45.48
C ASP A 613 -12.17 -61.03 -45.28
N SER A 614 -12.20 -61.97 -46.20
CA SER A 614 -11.32 -63.20 -46.20
C SER A 614 -9.83 -62.91 -46.31
N SER A 615 -9.44 -61.71 -46.79
CA SER A 615 -8.05 -61.27 -46.87
C SER A 615 -7.48 -60.92 -45.52
N CYS A 616 -8.32 -60.58 -44.53
CA CYS A 616 -7.93 -60.22 -43.18
C CYS A 616 -7.77 -61.45 -42.27
N LYS A 617 -6.56 -61.93 -42.19
CA LYS A 617 -6.15 -63.05 -41.34
C LYS A 617 -5.65 -62.57 -39.96
N PRO A 618 -5.56 -63.48 -38.97
CA PRO A 618 -4.98 -63.11 -37.68
C PRO A 618 -3.50 -62.71 -37.83
N ARG A 619 -3.13 -61.70 -37.10
CA ARG A 619 -1.77 -61.19 -37.07
C ARG A 619 -0.79 -62.10 -36.33
N GLU A 620 -1.31 -62.67 -35.24
CA GLU A 620 -0.62 -63.67 -34.43
C GLU A 620 -1.63 -64.74 -34.03
N TYR A 621 -1.21 -65.98 -33.88
CA TYR A 621 -2.09 -67.07 -33.45
C TYR A 621 -1.28 -68.21 -32.75
N ASN A 622 -1.97 -68.98 -31.93
CA ASN A 622 -1.48 -70.27 -31.40
C ASN A 622 -2.61 -71.33 -31.46
N GLU A 623 -2.46 -72.43 -30.76
CA GLU A 623 -3.43 -73.56 -30.80
C GLU A 623 -4.84 -73.16 -30.27
N ALA A 624 -4.96 -72.19 -29.41
CA ALA A 624 -6.20 -71.83 -28.77
C ALA A 624 -6.66 -70.35 -29.01
N HIS A 625 -5.76 -69.47 -29.54
CA HIS A 625 -6.00 -68.04 -29.64
C HIS A 625 -5.61 -67.50 -30.99
N ALA A 626 -6.35 -66.47 -31.45
CA ALA A 626 -6.04 -65.67 -32.63
C ALA A 626 -6.13 -64.17 -32.28
N PHE A 627 -5.13 -63.37 -32.73
CA PHE A 627 -5.07 -61.93 -32.52
C PHE A 627 -5.27 -61.18 -33.84
N PHE A 628 -6.27 -60.34 -33.86
CA PHE A 628 -6.56 -59.48 -35.02
C PHE A 628 -6.38 -58.01 -34.63
N LYS A 629 -5.84 -57.25 -35.55
CA LYS A 629 -5.74 -55.80 -35.46
C LYS A 629 -6.17 -55.18 -36.79
N PHE A 630 -7.22 -54.37 -36.81
CA PHE A 630 -7.74 -53.74 -38.01
C PHE A 630 -8.40 -52.42 -37.67
N HIS A 631 -8.73 -51.64 -38.68
CA HIS A 631 -9.41 -50.37 -38.52
C HIS A 631 -10.91 -50.51 -38.84
N VAL A 632 -11.77 -49.64 -38.25
CA VAL A 632 -13.24 -49.68 -38.48
C VAL A 632 -13.63 -49.54 -39.93
N THR A 633 -12.78 -48.97 -40.81
CA THR A 633 -13.02 -48.81 -42.22
C THR A 633 -12.50 -49.95 -43.08
N THR A 634 -11.89 -50.95 -42.48
CA THR A 634 -11.26 -52.07 -43.20
C THR A 634 -11.86 -53.43 -42.85
N CYS A 635 -11.39 -54.47 -43.53
CA CYS A 635 -11.69 -55.86 -43.22
C CYS A 635 -13.19 -56.21 -43.30
N GLY A 636 -13.97 -55.49 -44.14
CA GLY A 636 -15.38 -55.76 -44.31
C GLY A 636 -16.24 -55.40 -43.09
N THR A 637 -15.78 -54.49 -42.26
CA THR A 637 -16.51 -53.99 -41.13
C THR A 637 -17.73 -53.22 -41.61
N SER A 638 -18.94 -53.56 -41.09
CA SER A 638 -20.17 -52.81 -41.37
C SER A 638 -20.43 -51.80 -40.27
N VAL A 639 -21.03 -50.69 -40.69
CA VAL A 639 -21.45 -49.63 -39.76
C VAL A 639 -22.96 -49.51 -39.74
N ARG A 640 -23.52 -49.25 -38.56
CA ARG A 640 -24.92 -48.92 -38.37
C ARG A 640 -25.10 -47.89 -37.28
N PHE A 641 -26.15 -47.13 -37.35
CA PHE A 641 -26.50 -46.15 -36.32
C PHE A 641 -27.66 -46.67 -35.48
N GLU A 642 -27.58 -46.59 -34.18
CA GLU A 642 -28.63 -47.00 -33.26
C GLU A 642 -28.70 -46.01 -32.10
N GLY A 643 -29.71 -45.14 -32.09
CA GLY A 643 -29.83 -44.06 -31.15
C GLY A 643 -28.65 -43.11 -31.22
N ASP A 644 -28.00 -42.89 -30.10
CA ASP A 644 -26.80 -42.00 -30.01
C ASP A 644 -25.48 -42.73 -30.20
N HIS A 645 -25.53 -43.95 -30.81
CA HIS A 645 -24.33 -44.74 -31.02
C HIS A 645 -24.08 -45.08 -32.48
N ILE A 646 -22.84 -45.08 -32.85
CA ILE A 646 -22.34 -45.66 -34.10
C ILE A 646 -21.80 -47.05 -33.77
N ILE A 647 -22.31 -48.06 -34.44
CA ILE A 647 -21.95 -49.45 -34.18
C ILE A 647 -21.18 -49.98 -35.36
N TYR A 648 -19.93 -50.34 -35.09
CA TYR A 648 -19.08 -51.03 -36.08
C TYR A 648 -19.11 -52.53 -35.77
N GLU A 649 -19.47 -53.32 -36.80
CA GLU A 649 -19.64 -54.77 -36.64
C GLU A 649 -18.73 -55.49 -37.61
N ASN A 650 -18.05 -56.47 -37.06
CA ASN A 650 -17.33 -57.45 -37.86
C ASN A 650 -17.54 -58.83 -37.25
N GLU A 651 -17.11 -59.87 -37.98
CA GLU A 651 -17.31 -61.28 -37.58
C GLU A 651 -16.01 -62.05 -37.82
N ILE A 652 -15.52 -62.74 -36.80
CA ILE A 652 -14.48 -63.71 -36.92
C ILE A 652 -15.11 -65.06 -37.26
N SER A 653 -14.75 -65.61 -38.39
CA SER A 653 -15.28 -66.92 -38.83
C SER A 653 -14.10 -67.86 -39.20
N TYR A 654 -14.44 -69.13 -39.24
CA TYR A 654 -13.49 -70.17 -39.63
C TYR A 654 -13.60 -70.44 -41.16
N GLU A 655 -12.49 -70.49 -41.87
CA GLU A 655 -12.43 -70.77 -43.25
C GLU A 655 -12.50 -72.29 -43.43
N LYS A 656 -13.67 -72.82 -43.80
CA LYS A 656 -13.93 -74.24 -43.97
C LYS A 656 -13.25 -74.79 -45.22
N GLU A 657 -12.57 -75.84 -45.04
CA GLU A 657 -12.07 -76.59 -46.20
C GLU A 657 -13.22 -77.43 -46.80
N THR A 658 -13.55 -77.12 -47.98
CA THR A 658 -14.50 -77.94 -48.79
C THR A 658 -13.74 -78.90 -49.64
N LEU A 659 -14.01 -80.20 -49.45
CA LEU A 659 -13.43 -81.20 -50.33
C LEU A 659 -14.05 -81.12 -51.73
N PRO A 660 -13.24 -81.02 -52.76
CA PRO A 660 -13.75 -81.02 -54.14
C PRO A 660 -14.44 -82.39 -54.45
N GLY A 661 -15.76 -82.41 -54.46
CA GLY A 661 -16.60 -83.55 -54.82
C GLY A 661 -17.46 -83.20 -56.03
N GLN A 662 -17.45 -83.95 -57.07
CA GLN A 662 -18.42 -83.78 -58.14
C GLN A 662 -19.81 -84.13 -57.66
N GLY A 663 -20.66 -83.05 -57.45
CA GLY A 663 -22.05 -83.27 -57.17
C GLY A 663 -22.44 -83.28 -55.69
N ILE A 664 -23.30 -82.39 -55.37
CA ILE A 664 -24.08 -82.05 -54.17
C ILE A 664 -24.16 -83.19 -53.15
N PRO A 665 -23.99 -82.86 -51.84
CA PRO A 665 -23.68 -81.62 -51.12
C PRO A 665 -22.25 -81.55 -50.63
N THR A 666 -21.65 -80.37 -50.48
CA THR A 666 -20.33 -80.20 -49.87
C THR A 666 -20.36 -80.58 -48.39
N ILE A 667 -19.68 -81.65 -48.04
CA ILE A 667 -19.52 -82.11 -46.67
C ILE A 667 -18.21 -81.54 -46.16
N THR A 668 -18.33 -80.80 -45.11
CA THR A 668 -17.22 -80.26 -44.32
C THR A 668 -17.23 -80.92 -42.92
N ARG A 669 -16.05 -81.33 -42.42
CA ARG A 669 -15.87 -81.77 -41.06
C ARG A 669 -15.47 -80.69 -40.11
N ASP A 670 -15.26 -79.50 -40.65
CA ASP A 670 -14.83 -78.34 -39.84
C ASP A 670 -16.02 -77.76 -39.00
N PRO A 671 -15.76 -77.44 -37.76
CA PRO A 671 -16.77 -76.83 -36.88
C PRO A 671 -17.21 -75.47 -37.39
N ASP A 672 -18.45 -75.11 -37.20
CA ASP A 672 -18.97 -73.81 -37.50
C ASP A 672 -18.60 -72.86 -36.34
N TYR A 673 -17.70 -71.90 -36.61
CA TYR A 673 -17.25 -70.93 -35.63
C TYR A 673 -17.54 -69.52 -36.13
N ARG A 674 -18.20 -68.75 -35.25
CA ARG A 674 -18.50 -67.37 -35.48
C ARG A 674 -18.39 -66.58 -34.17
N LEU A 675 -17.60 -65.53 -34.21
CA LEU A 675 -17.51 -64.56 -33.10
C LEU A 675 -17.86 -63.19 -33.70
N THR A 676 -19.00 -62.64 -33.25
CA THR A 676 -19.37 -61.30 -33.68
C THR A 676 -18.73 -60.25 -32.78
N VAL A 677 -18.14 -59.26 -33.39
CA VAL A 677 -17.43 -58.15 -32.76
C VAL A 677 -18.22 -56.89 -33.00
N LEU A 678 -18.56 -56.16 -31.90
CA LEU A 678 -19.29 -54.95 -31.97
C LEU A 678 -18.51 -53.86 -31.19
N CYS A 679 -18.19 -52.76 -31.88
CA CYS A 679 -17.63 -51.56 -31.24
C CYS A 679 -18.68 -50.45 -31.29
N TYR A 680 -18.98 -49.85 -30.14
CA TYR A 680 -19.91 -48.80 -29.97
C TYR A 680 -19.17 -47.49 -29.74
N TYR A 681 -19.37 -46.54 -30.59
CA TYR A 681 -18.88 -45.14 -30.44
C TYR A 681 -20.04 -44.20 -30.21
N GLN A 682 -19.85 -43.16 -29.48
CA GLN A 682 -20.84 -42.12 -29.29
C GLN A 682 -20.97 -41.27 -30.52
N ALA A 683 -22.23 -41.10 -31.03
CA ALA A 683 -22.51 -40.30 -32.23
C ALA A 683 -22.43 -38.79 -31.96
N LYS A 684 -22.66 -38.40 -30.67
CA LYS A 684 -22.60 -36.99 -30.26
C LYS A 684 -21.71 -36.87 -29.02
N GLU A 685 -20.62 -36.19 -29.19
CA GLU A 685 -19.79 -35.74 -28.10
C GLU A 685 -19.51 -34.25 -28.23
N THR A 686 -19.98 -33.46 -27.26
CA THR A 686 -19.75 -32.04 -27.21
C THR A 686 -18.64 -31.74 -26.25
N LEU A 687 -17.49 -31.28 -26.75
CA LEU A 687 -16.46 -30.68 -25.93
C LEU A 687 -16.81 -29.23 -25.70
N VAL A 688 -16.95 -28.82 -24.44
CA VAL A 688 -17.16 -27.44 -24.10
C VAL A 688 -15.85 -26.72 -24.10
N LEU A 689 -15.77 -25.69 -24.91
CA LEU A 689 -14.61 -24.85 -25.01
C LEU A 689 -14.52 -23.93 -23.80
N GLY A 690 -13.37 -23.85 -23.24
CA GLY A 690 -13.08 -22.92 -22.16
C GLY A 690 -12.93 -23.59 -20.80
N ALA A 691 -12.43 -22.80 -19.86
CA ALA A 691 -12.11 -23.23 -18.52
C ALA A 691 -13.34 -23.65 -17.68
N PHE A 692 -14.54 -23.57 -18.24
CA PHE A 692 -15.75 -23.70 -17.47
C PHE A 692 -16.58 -24.87 -17.98
N SER A 693 -16.51 -25.96 -17.29
CA SER A 693 -17.30 -27.10 -17.56
C SER A 693 -18.76 -26.83 -17.25
N SER A 694 -19.61 -26.91 -18.26
CA SER A 694 -21.03 -27.08 -18.04
C SER A 694 -21.34 -28.40 -17.33
N ASP A 695 -22.54 -28.52 -16.82
CA ASP A 695 -23.04 -29.65 -16.04
C ASP A 695 -22.58 -31.00 -16.61
N PRO A 696 -21.81 -31.77 -15.83
CA PRO A 696 -21.32 -33.08 -16.27
C PRO A 696 -22.41 -34.14 -16.35
N ALA A 697 -23.60 -33.88 -15.80
CA ALA A 697 -24.69 -34.82 -15.81
C ALA A 697 -25.26 -35.13 -17.20
N THR A 698 -24.97 -34.28 -18.21
CA THR A 698 -25.49 -34.42 -19.57
C THR A 698 -24.48 -35.05 -20.54
N ARG A 699 -23.29 -35.41 -20.08
CA ARG A 699 -22.26 -35.97 -20.97
C ARG A 699 -22.38 -37.49 -21.05
N PRO A 700 -22.27 -38.07 -22.28
CA PRO A 700 -22.27 -39.50 -22.43
C PRO A 700 -20.99 -40.14 -21.89
N PRO A 701 -21.05 -41.37 -21.43
CA PRO A 701 -19.94 -42.10 -20.88
C PRO A 701 -18.92 -42.51 -21.98
N PHE A 702 -17.70 -42.78 -21.54
CA PHE A 702 -16.70 -43.43 -22.39
C PHE A 702 -17.19 -44.83 -22.80
N GLY A 703 -16.71 -45.30 -23.95
CA GLY A 703 -17.07 -46.59 -24.47
C GLY A 703 -16.68 -47.75 -23.53
N SER A 704 -17.47 -48.74 -23.47
CA SER A 704 -17.22 -50.01 -22.76
C SER A 704 -17.34 -51.19 -23.70
N GLY A 705 -16.62 -52.28 -23.39
CA GLY A 705 -16.64 -53.47 -24.17
C GLY A 705 -17.31 -54.64 -23.38
N THR A 706 -18.15 -55.37 -24.04
CA THR A 706 -18.73 -56.60 -23.49
C THR A 706 -18.67 -57.77 -24.46
N MET A 707 -18.41 -58.95 -23.95
CA MET A 707 -18.45 -60.20 -24.71
C MET A 707 -19.81 -60.88 -24.47
N VAL A 708 -20.50 -61.15 -25.53
CA VAL A 708 -21.77 -61.85 -25.45
C VAL A 708 -21.73 -63.10 -26.31
N PRO A 709 -21.88 -64.30 -25.72
CA PRO A 709 -21.93 -65.52 -26.46
C PRO A 709 -23.22 -65.63 -27.28
N ARG A 710 -23.11 -65.97 -28.56
CA ARG A 710 -24.24 -66.34 -29.41
C ARG A 710 -24.46 -67.84 -29.36
N SER A 711 -25.68 -68.29 -29.65
CA SER A 711 -26.06 -69.71 -29.57
C SER A 711 -25.10 -70.63 -30.37
N ASN A 712 -24.68 -71.63 -29.68
CA ASN A 712 -23.96 -72.86 -30.09
C ASN A 712 -22.59 -72.79 -30.76
N THR A 713 -22.23 -71.71 -31.56
CA THR A 713 -20.96 -71.65 -32.30
C THR A 713 -20.46 -70.23 -32.58
N ALA A 714 -21.26 -69.24 -32.22
CA ALA A 714 -20.92 -67.86 -32.45
C ALA A 714 -20.91 -67.05 -31.18
N ALA A 715 -19.91 -66.18 -30.99
CA ALA A 715 -19.83 -65.18 -29.87
C ALA A 715 -19.74 -63.80 -30.47
N TYR A 716 -20.34 -62.82 -29.79
CA TYR A 716 -20.14 -61.47 -30.16
C TYR A 716 -19.68 -60.66 -28.93
N ARG A 717 -18.97 -59.63 -29.23
CA ARG A 717 -18.50 -58.71 -28.19
C ARG A 717 -18.90 -57.29 -28.61
N ARG A 718 -19.40 -56.57 -27.62
CA ARG A 718 -19.86 -55.18 -27.83
C ARG A 718 -18.93 -54.27 -27.03
N VAL A 719 -18.34 -53.31 -27.68
CA VAL A 719 -17.52 -52.32 -27.06
C VAL A 719 -18.05 -50.94 -27.39
N ARG A 720 -18.13 -50.10 -26.39
CA ARG A 720 -18.58 -48.71 -26.56
C ARG A 720 -17.42 -47.75 -26.30
N GLN A 721 -17.29 -46.77 -27.17
CA GLN A 721 -16.26 -45.75 -27.05
C GLN A 721 -16.76 -44.40 -27.63
N ALA A 722 -16.33 -43.30 -27.02
CA ALA A 722 -16.64 -41.98 -27.54
C ALA A 722 -15.75 -41.61 -28.73
N LEU A 723 -16.31 -40.89 -29.69
CA LEU A 723 -15.54 -40.27 -30.75
C LEU A 723 -14.76 -39.07 -30.16
N ASN A 724 -13.57 -38.86 -30.71
CA ASN A 724 -12.68 -37.82 -30.21
C ASN A 724 -12.92 -36.51 -30.98
N VAL A 725 -13.64 -35.58 -30.35
CA VAL A 725 -13.91 -34.25 -30.87
C VAL A 725 -13.09 -33.25 -30.08
N VAL A 726 -12.33 -32.45 -30.80
CA VAL A 726 -11.47 -31.42 -30.21
C VAL A 726 -11.96 -30.06 -30.66
N SER A 727 -11.99 -29.12 -29.75
CA SER A 727 -12.31 -27.74 -30.06
C SER A 727 -11.19 -26.82 -29.57
N SER A 728 -10.84 -25.87 -30.41
CA SER A 728 -9.73 -24.94 -30.19
C SER A 728 -10.10 -23.53 -30.58
N VAL A 729 -9.54 -22.55 -29.88
CA VAL A 729 -9.71 -21.15 -30.26
C VAL A 729 -8.46 -20.67 -30.95
N SER A 730 -8.60 -20.22 -32.17
CA SER A 730 -7.49 -19.66 -32.94
C SER A 730 -7.20 -18.21 -32.52
N LYS A 731 -5.96 -17.82 -32.65
CA LYS A 731 -5.53 -16.44 -32.40
C LYS A 731 -6.00 -15.49 -33.49
N ASP A 732 -6.10 -15.97 -34.72
CA ASP A 732 -6.49 -15.20 -35.91
C ASP A 732 -7.28 -16.04 -36.92
N GLU A 733 -7.66 -15.41 -38.01
CA GLU A 733 -8.45 -16.02 -39.11
C GLU A 733 -7.69 -17.07 -39.93
N SER A 734 -6.37 -17.21 -39.72
CA SER A 734 -5.55 -18.18 -40.45
C SER A 734 -5.68 -19.59 -39.91
N PHE A 735 -6.14 -19.75 -38.67
CA PHE A 735 -6.20 -21.01 -37.92
C PHE A 735 -4.86 -21.74 -37.89
N MET A 736 -3.74 -20.99 -37.83
CA MET A 736 -2.40 -21.55 -37.77
C MET A 736 -1.87 -21.59 -36.33
N GLU A 737 -2.31 -20.70 -35.46
CA GLU A 737 -1.91 -20.62 -34.07
C GLU A 737 -3.12 -20.63 -33.17
N PHE A 738 -3.07 -21.44 -32.12
CA PHE A 738 -4.17 -21.58 -31.16
C PHE A 738 -3.79 -21.12 -29.76
N TYR A 739 -4.78 -20.74 -29.00
CA TYR A 739 -4.62 -20.51 -27.56
C TYR A 739 -4.55 -21.85 -26.82
N GLU A 740 -3.86 -21.85 -25.70
CA GLU A 740 -3.82 -23.05 -24.84
C GLU A 740 -5.22 -23.36 -24.29
N PRO A 741 -5.65 -24.63 -24.24
CA PRO A 741 -7.01 -25.04 -23.89
C PRO A 741 -7.50 -24.60 -22.51
N SER A 742 -6.62 -24.28 -21.59
CA SER A 742 -6.94 -23.88 -20.22
C SER A 742 -6.83 -22.38 -19.96
N MET A 743 -6.49 -21.60 -21.00
CA MET A 743 -6.22 -20.18 -20.85
C MET A 743 -7.49 -19.35 -21.01
N ALA A 744 -7.75 -18.44 -20.06
CA ALA A 744 -8.79 -17.44 -20.23
C ALA A 744 -8.37 -16.42 -21.27
N ILE A 745 -9.17 -16.28 -22.32
CA ILE A 745 -8.88 -15.38 -23.45
C ILE A 745 -9.60 -14.06 -23.21
N LEU A 746 -8.84 -12.97 -23.11
CA LEU A 746 -9.39 -11.63 -23.02
C LEU A 746 -9.55 -11.05 -24.42
N LYS A 747 -10.80 -10.75 -24.81
CA LYS A 747 -11.14 -10.06 -26.07
C LYS A 747 -11.85 -8.75 -25.77
N ARG A 748 -11.54 -7.73 -26.57
CA ARG A 748 -12.24 -6.44 -26.50
C ARG A 748 -13.59 -6.54 -27.21
N PRO A 749 -14.56 -5.68 -26.90
CA PRO A 749 -15.78 -5.60 -27.66
C PRO A 749 -15.47 -5.41 -29.17
N MET A 750 -16.16 -6.14 -30.02
CA MET A 750 -15.98 -6.17 -31.48
C MET A 750 -14.75 -6.93 -32.01
N GLU A 751 -13.89 -7.48 -31.16
CA GLU A 751 -12.85 -8.38 -31.65
C GLU A 751 -13.45 -9.76 -31.99
N PRO A 752 -13.15 -10.32 -33.17
CA PRO A 752 -13.67 -11.63 -33.55
C PRO A 752 -13.04 -12.75 -32.71
N VAL A 753 -13.82 -13.78 -32.46
CA VAL A 753 -13.37 -15.04 -31.86
C VAL A 753 -13.41 -16.12 -32.94
N PHE A 754 -12.29 -16.73 -33.19
CA PHE A 754 -12.15 -17.80 -34.18
C PHE A 754 -12.15 -19.15 -33.48
N LEU A 755 -13.15 -19.95 -33.78
CA LEU A 755 -13.38 -21.25 -33.13
C LEU A 755 -13.27 -22.36 -34.17
N GLU A 756 -12.43 -23.35 -33.88
CA GLU A 756 -12.31 -24.58 -34.66
C GLU A 756 -12.84 -25.77 -33.84
N VAL A 757 -13.65 -26.58 -34.46
CA VAL A 757 -14.10 -27.84 -33.87
C VAL A 757 -13.76 -28.96 -34.86
N GLU A 758 -12.97 -29.89 -34.42
CA GLU A 758 -12.41 -30.93 -35.26
C GLU A 758 -12.76 -32.34 -34.73
N LEU A 759 -13.17 -33.21 -35.62
CA LEU A 759 -13.30 -34.64 -35.34
C LEU A 759 -11.96 -35.30 -35.63
N LYS A 760 -11.26 -35.74 -34.59
CA LYS A 760 -9.93 -36.38 -34.75
C LYS A 760 -10.02 -37.79 -35.32
N ASP A 761 -11.20 -38.40 -35.32
CA ASP A 761 -11.38 -39.74 -35.82
C ASP A 761 -11.86 -39.67 -37.27
N GLU A 762 -11.01 -39.98 -38.23
CA GLU A 762 -11.37 -40.03 -39.62
C GLU A 762 -12.33 -41.23 -39.91
N SER A 763 -13.61 -40.95 -39.79
CA SER A 763 -14.65 -41.91 -40.18
C SER A 763 -15.49 -41.32 -41.32
N PRO A 764 -15.55 -41.97 -42.51
CA PRO A 764 -16.30 -41.47 -43.63
C PRO A 764 -17.82 -41.50 -43.39
N SER A 765 -18.25 -42.08 -42.31
CA SER A 765 -19.68 -42.20 -41.95
C SER A 765 -20.15 -41.16 -40.93
N VAL A 766 -19.32 -40.23 -40.51
CA VAL A 766 -19.64 -39.20 -39.52
C VAL A 766 -19.29 -37.84 -40.05
N GLU A 767 -20.26 -36.95 -39.99
CA GLU A 767 -20.09 -35.54 -40.32
C GLU A 767 -20.32 -34.71 -39.07
N LEU A 768 -19.49 -33.66 -38.91
CA LEU A 768 -19.61 -32.71 -37.83
C LEU A 768 -20.31 -31.43 -38.33
N TYR A 769 -21.35 -30.97 -37.65
CA TYR A 769 -21.96 -29.70 -37.92
C TYR A 769 -22.29 -28.93 -36.66
N LEU A 770 -22.21 -27.60 -36.73
CA LEU A 770 -22.49 -26.72 -35.62
C LEU A 770 -24.01 -26.51 -35.53
N ALA A 771 -24.65 -27.13 -34.56
CA ALA A 771 -26.09 -27.03 -34.35
C ALA A 771 -26.52 -25.78 -33.60
N ASN A 772 -25.96 -25.60 -32.39
CA ASN A 772 -26.31 -24.49 -31.51
C ASN A 772 -25.05 -23.87 -30.94
N CYS A 773 -24.98 -22.54 -31.00
CA CYS A 773 -23.93 -21.74 -30.41
C CYS A 773 -24.52 -20.53 -29.72
N TRP A 774 -24.05 -20.19 -28.58
CA TRP A 774 -24.48 -19.01 -27.84
C TRP A 774 -23.37 -18.43 -26.99
N VAL A 775 -23.53 -17.17 -26.63
CA VAL A 775 -22.68 -16.47 -25.68
C VAL A 775 -23.48 -16.29 -24.38
N ALA A 776 -22.87 -16.51 -23.25
CA ALA A 776 -23.47 -16.33 -21.95
C ALA A 776 -22.52 -15.55 -21.03
N ARG A 777 -23.09 -14.98 -19.99
CA ARG A 777 -22.32 -14.18 -19.00
C ARG A 777 -21.42 -15.03 -18.11
N SER A 778 -21.81 -16.26 -17.89
CA SER A 778 -21.02 -17.21 -17.11
C SER A 778 -20.91 -18.54 -17.85
N PRO A 779 -19.94 -19.38 -17.49
CA PRO A 779 -19.73 -20.67 -18.16
C PRO A 779 -20.77 -21.74 -17.84
N ASP A 780 -21.71 -21.45 -16.96
CA ASP A 780 -22.82 -22.36 -16.68
C ASP A 780 -23.71 -22.49 -17.92
N PHE A 781 -24.00 -23.74 -18.30
CA PHE A 781 -24.87 -24.05 -19.43
C PHE A 781 -26.26 -23.40 -19.32
N ASN A 782 -26.77 -23.23 -18.12
CA ASN A 782 -28.05 -22.59 -17.83
C ASN A 782 -27.93 -21.09 -17.52
N SER A 783 -26.78 -20.51 -17.73
CA SER A 783 -26.56 -19.08 -17.47
C SER A 783 -27.48 -18.20 -18.30
N THR A 784 -28.11 -17.26 -17.65
CA THR A 784 -28.91 -16.20 -18.27
C THR A 784 -28.35 -14.82 -17.86
N PRO A 785 -28.34 -13.80 -18.72
CA PRO A 785 -28.80 -13.83 -20.10
C PRO A 785 -27.85 -14.57 -21.04
N ARG A 786 -28.39 -15.17 -22.08
CA ARG A 786 -27.61 -15.76 -23.14
C ARG A 786 -28.07 -15.24 -24.51
N TRP A 787 -27.16 -15.14 -25.44
CA TRP A 787 -27.41 -14.67 -26.82
C TRP A 787 -27.08 -15.81 -27.78
N ASN A 788 -28.08 -16.29 -28.48
CA ASN A 788 -27.91 -17.36 -29.44
C ASN A 788 -27.24 -16.81 -30.72
N ILE A 789 -26.18 -17.45 -31.14
CA ILE A 789 -25.47 -17.16 -32.38
C ILE A 789 -25.99 -18.03 -33.52
N THR A 790 -26.11 -19.34 -33.27
CA THR A 790 -26.74 -20.29 -34.17
C THR A 790 -27.80 -21.09 -33.41
N VAL A 791 -28.88 -21.44 -34.08
CA VAL A 791 -29.93 -22.32 -33.59
C VAL A 791 -30.27 -23.29 -34.70
N ASP A 792 -30.20 -24.57 -34.43
CA ASP A 792 -30.42 -25.65 -35.38
C ASP A 792 -29.66 -25.49 -36.73
N GLY A 793 -28.40 -25.00 -36.60
CA GLY A 793 -27.51 -24.78 -37.76
C GLY A 793 -27.77 -23.49 -38.52
N GLN A 794 -28.74 -22.67 -38.10
CA GLN A 794 -29.02 -21.39 -38.72
C GLN A 794 -28.45 -20.23 -37.91
N VAL A 795 -27.73 -19.34 -38.57
CA VAL A 795 -27.15 -18.13 -37.95
C VAL A 795 -28.28 -17.15 -37.60
N VAL A 796 -28.40 -16.84 -36.32
CA VAL A 796 -29.45 -15.94 -35.80
C VAL A 796 -28.87 -14.52 -35.57
N LEU A 797 -27.61 -14.43 -35.21
CA LEU A 797 -26.87 -13.16 -35.12
C LEU A 797 -25.88 -13.08 -36.28
N ASN A 798 -25.63 -11.89 -36.81
CA ASN A 798 -24.75 -11.64 -37.94
C ASN A 798 -23.27 -11.94 -37.55
N VAL A 799 -22.99 -13.23 -37.32
CA VAL A 799 -21.67 -13.79 -37.05
C VAL A 799 -21.33 -14.68 -38.24
N GLN A 800 -20.24 -14.44 -38.91
CA GLN A 800 -19.75 -15.34 -39.92
C GLN A 800 -19.29 -16.64 -39.26
N CYS A 801 -20.14 -17.64 -39.34
CA CYS A 801 -19.71 -19.01 -39.08
C CYS A 801 -19.28 -19.64 -40.40
N THR A 802 -18.00 -19.82 -40.61
CA THR A 802 -17.49 -20.62 -41.74
C THR A 802 -17.36 -22.06 -41.25
N HIS A 803 -17.93 -22.98 -42.04
CA HIS A 803 -17.84 -24.43 -41.80
C HIS A 803 -16.44 -24.94 -41.96
#